data_20a53041f4d708fdbbad2c1b957f5ccd
#
_entry.id   20a53041f4d708fdbbad2c1b957f5ccd
#
_cell.length_a   1.000
_cell.length_b   1.000
_cell.length_c   1.000
_cell.angle_alpha   90.00
_cell.angle_beta   90.00
_cell.angle_gamma   90.00
#
_symmetry.space_group_name_H-M   'P 1'
#
loop_
_entity.id
_entity.type
_entity.pdbx_description
1 polymer ?
#
loop_
_entity_poly.entity_id
_entity_poly.type
_entity_poly.pdbx_seq_one_letter_code
_entity_poly.pdbx_strand_id
1 'polypeptide(L)'
;MSTEQTACILCSRNCGLRIDVQDGRFTQIRGDADHPVSKGYLCQKAARLQHYQEHADRLEFPLKRTPSGTFERVSWEQALRELAQKLRALREKHGGKAFAFYGGGGQGNHLGGAYSRQLLKAMKSRFVYSALAQEKTGDFWVNGRLFGDQRCHITEDIEHADVVLIIGANPFQAHGIPNARDTLRDLKKDPQRLLVVVDPRKTESARAADVHLQVRPGTDAFLMAALLALIVRENLHNREFLAAHCSGFEALEAELRQLPLETFVARADVQMTDVIRVARAFAQARSACVRVDLGIQQSLHSTLNSYLEKLLFLVTGHFGKKGGNNFHSSLLPILGHTDERAGKFIPTARHRMFPIAGLYPPNILPDEIENPAEDHIRALFVDSANPVLTGANTDAYERAFSQLELLVVVDVAMTETANLAHYVLPAATQFEKWECTGFNLEFPDNAFHLRHPILPPRPEALPEPEIYTRLLEAMGELPPAPALLKQLAAWEPSRTQHLGFVAAFGAYLSMNKRLKPYAASLMYRTLGPQLKPARAEADRISAAAAAPLLGLALELAQREPEAVRRAGHVGNRLTLGASLFQAILERPEGTLITRHQYEESGRFIRHEDGRVHLEIPELLQMLHALQDEPEQVPSLVLLAGERRAYNANQIYRDPAWRRNDPEGALRMHPEDAQARGLISGARALCTSETGSLEVTVELDDGLRRGMVSLPHGYGMRYQGGPPQGPQINRLTASHHCDPLARTPYHKHVPVEVRALEAASPLS
;
A
#
# COMPACT_ATOMS: atom_id res chain seq x y z
N MET A 1 4.31 2.27 35.26
CA MET A 1 3.28 1.90 34.28
C MET A 1 2.67 3.19 33.73
N SER A 2 2.72 3.41 32.40
CA SER A 2 2.06 4.54 31.70
C SER A 2 1.05 4.01 30.68
N THR A 3 0.06 4.83 30.34
CA THR A 3 -0.86 4.54 29.23
C THR A 3 -0.63 5.59 28.14
N GLU A 4 -0.19 5.13 26.97
CA GLU A 4 0.18 5.99 25.86
C GLU A 4 -0.88 5.95 24.76
N GLN A 5 -1.20 7.12 24.18
CA GLN A 5 -2.06 7.23 22.99
C GLN A 5 -1.19 7.20 21.74
N THR A 6 -1.54 6.35 20.77
CA THR A 6 -0.82 6.21 19.51
C THR A 6 -1.76 5.67 18.43
N ALA A 7 -1.24 5.25 17.28
CA ALA A 7 -2.04 4.64 16.21
C ALA A 7 -1.45 3.31 15.73
N CYS A 8 -2.33 2.46 15.21
CA CYS A 8 -1.99 1.19 14.59
C CYS A 8 -1.17 1.39 13.31
N ILE A 9 -0.25 0.46 13.04
CA ILE A 9 0.68 0.48 11.92
C ILE A 9 0.40 -0.60 10.85
N LEU A 10 -0.70 -1.35 10.98
CA LEU A 10 -0.89 -2.59 10.20
C LEU A 10 -1.66 -2.39 8.89
N CYS A 11 -2.44 -1.34 8.77
CA CYS A 11 -3.20 -1.04 7.54
C CYS A 11 -3.52 0.45 7.42
N SER A 12 -4.08 0.84 6.28
CA SER A 12 -4.42 2.23 5.95
C SER A 12 -5.45 2.89 6.87
N ARG A 13 -6.15 2.13 7.72
CA ARG A 13 -7.14 2.70 8.66
C ARG A 13 -6.53 3.44 9.83
N ASN A 14 -5.27 3.17 10.17
CA ASN A 14 -4.52 3.92 11.17
C ASN A 14 -5.30 4.14 12.49
N CYS A 15 -6.01 3.08 12.95
CA CYS A 15 -6.88 3.14 14.12
C CYS A 15 -6.13 3.61 15.36
N GLY A 16 -6.75 4.48 16.18
CA GLY A 16 -6.18 4.94 17.44
C GLY A 16 -6.03 3.82 18.45
N LEU A 17 -4.93 3.83 19.18
CA LEU A 17 -4.58 2.84 20.19
C LEU A 17 -4.27 3.52 21.53
N ARG A 18 -4.65 2.84 22.61
CA ARG A 18 -4.12 3.08 23.96
C ARG A 18 -3.30 1.86 24.36
N ILE A 19 -2.02 2.09 24.62
CA ILE A 19 -1.06 1.05 24.96
C ILE A 19 -0.55 1.28 26.38
N ASP A 20 -0.74 0.28 27.24
CA ASP A 20 -0.13 0.29 28.58
C ASP A 20 1.31 -0.20 28.47
N VAL A 21 2.24 0.62 28.93
CA VAL A 21 3.68 0.36 28.93
C VAL A 21 4.16 0.15 30.37
N GLN A 22 4.83 -0.97 30.62
CA GLN A 22 5.50 -1.26 31.89
C GLN A 22 6.88 -1.87 31.61
N ASP A 23 7.91 -1.33 32.23
CA ASP A 23 9.31 -1.78 32.10
C ASP A 23 9.77 -1.90 30.63
N GLY A 24 9.34 -0.94 29.77
CA GLY A 24 9.69 -0.89 28.35
C GLY A 24 8.96 -1.92 27.48
N ARG A 25 7.87 -2.55 27.97
CA ARG A 25 7.08 -3.57 27.26
C ARG A 25 5.62 -3.19 27.17
N PHE A 26 4.95 -3.67 26.13
CA PHE A 26 3.50 -3.55 25.95
C PHE A 26 2.77 -4.59 26.79
N THR A 27 2.00 -4.16 27.78
CA THR A 27 1.23 -5.05 28.65
C THR A 27 -0.23 -5.20 28.22
N GLN A 28 -0.83 -4.11 27.69
CA GLN A 28 -2.19 -4.15 27.16
C GLN A 28 -2.33 -3.18 25.97
N ILE A 29 -3.08 -3.59 24.97
CA ILE A 29 -3.39 -2.77 23.79
C ILE A 29 -4.91 -2.71 23.64
N ARG A 30 -5.46 -1.47 23.60
CA ARG A 30 -6.88 -1.18 23.46
C ARG A 30 -7.11 -0.19 22.32
N GLY A 31 -8.33 -0.16 21.78
CA GLY A 31 -8.75 0.93 20.88
C GLY A 31 -8.88 2.25 21.65
N ASP A 32 -8.50 3.36 21.01
CA ASP A 32 -8.66 4.70 21.56
C ASP A 32 -10.02 5.27 21.17
N ALA A 33 -10.88 5.51 22.18
CA ALA A 33 -12.22 6.08 21.98
C ALA A 33 -12.17 7.54 21.50
N ASP A 34 -11.11 8.28 21.81
CA ASP A 34 -10.94 9.67 21.42
C ASP A 34 -10.43 9.84 19.98
N HIS A 35 -9.99 8.75 19.35
CA HIS A 35 -9.52 8.82 17.97
C HIS A 35 -10.67 9.23 17.02
N PRO A 36 -10.47 10.25 16.16
CA PRO A 36 -11.56 10.89 15.41
C PRO A 36 -12.31 9.97 14.43
N VAL A 37 -11.66 8.91 13.94
CA VAL A 37 -12.25 7.98 12.96
C VAL A 37 -12.60 6.64 13.59
N SER A 38 -11.65 5.97 14.25
CA SER A 38 -11.85 4.59 14.73
C SER A 38 -12.68 4.50 16.02
N LYS A 39 -12.76 5.58 16.82
CA LYS A 39 -13.64 5.70 18.00
C LYS A 39 -13.63 4.44 18.90
N GLY A 40 -12.45 3.90 19.18
CA GLY A 40 -12.27 2.72 20.01
C GLY A 40 -12.29 1.37 19.26
N TYR A 41 -12.56 1.34 17.96
CA TYR A 41 -12.50 0.10 17.19
C TYR A 41 -11.08 -0.47 17.16
N LEU A 42 -10.97 -1.78 17.43
CA LEU A 42 -9.70 -2.52 17.40
C LEU A 42 -9.90 -3.88 16.74
N CYS A 43 -9.05 -4.23 15.79
CA CYS A 43 -9.02 -5.57 15.21
C CYS A 43 -8.09 -6.50 16.00
N GLN A 44 -8.29 -7.83 15.84
CA GLN A 44 -7.49 -8.85 16.52
C GLN A 44 -5.98 -8.77 16.20
N LYS A 45 -5.61 -8.26 15.01
CA LYS A 45 -4.21 -8.10 14.61
C LYS A 45 -3.52 -6.99 15.39
N ALA A 46 -4.18 -5.84 15.52
CA ALA A 46 -3.65 -4.68 16.25
C ALA A 46 -3.48 -4.98 17.75
N ALA A 47 -4.36 -5.80 18.33
CA ALA A 47 -4.24 -6.23 19.73
C ALA A 47 -3.00 -7.11 20.02
N ARG A 48 -2.18 -7.41 19.00
CA ARG A 48 -0.99 -8.28 19.09
C ARG A 48 0.31 -7.58 18.71
N LEU A 49 0.34 -6.26 18.66
CA LEU A 49 1.52 -5.47 18.25
C LEU A 49 2.74 -5.65 19.17
N GLN A 50 2.58 -6.21 20.37
CA GLN A 50 3.74 -6.61 21.20
C GLN A 50 4.66 -7.60 20.47
N HIS A 51 4.12 -8.52 19.65
CA HIS A 51 4.92 -9.46 18.85
C HIS A 51 5.75 -8.79 17.75
N TYR A 52 5.35 -7.60 17.30
CA TYR A 52 6.18 -6.77 16.43
C TYR A 52 7.26 -6.02 17.20
N GLN A 53 6.88 -5.43 18.34
CA GLN A 53 7.79 -4.57 19.11
C GLN A 53 8.89 -5.35 19.83
N GLU A 54 8.58 -6.54 20.31
CA GLU A 54 9.42 -7.28 21.26
C GLU A 54 10.11 -8.52 20.67
N HIS A 55 10.00 -8.76 19.36
CA HIS A 55 10.59 -9.97 18.76
C HIS A 55 12.13 -9.98 18.84
N ALA A 56 12.72 -11.18 18.86
CA ALA A 56 14.15 -11.34 19.09
C ALA A 56 15.03 -11.00 17.86
N ASP A 57 14.47 -10.94 16.65
CA ASP A 57 15.21 -10.57 15.43
C ASP A 57 15.46 -9.06 15.29
N ARG A 58 15.19 -8.24 16.33
CA ARG A 58 15.42 -6.79 16.29
C ARG A 58 16.91 -6.48 16.08
N LEU A 59 17.18 -5.65 15.06
CA LEU A 59 18.52 -5.11 14.81
C LEU A 59 18.85 -4.02 15.84
N GLU A 60 20.10 -4.03 16.31
CA GLU A 60 20.56 -3.10 17.35
C GLU A 60 21.72 -2.22 16.89
N PHE A 61 22.50 -2.67 15.90
CA PHE A 61 23.70 -1.97 15.42
C PHE A 61 23.90 -2.20 13.92
N PRO A 62 24.63 -1.28 13.24
CA PRO A 62 24.96 -1.46 11.83
C PRO A 62 25.79 -2.72 11.58
N LEU A 63 25.45 -3.45 10.52
CA LEU A 63 26.11 -4.67 10.11
C LEU A 63 26.71 -4.49 8.72
N LYS A 64 27.90 -5.06 8.52
CA LYS A 64 28.58 -5.15 7.24
C LYS A 64 28.86 -6.60 6.91
N ARG A 65 28.60 -7.01 5.66
CA ARG A 65 28.93 -8.35 5.19
C ARG A 65 30.44 -8.49 5.00
N THR A 66 31.00 -9.55 5.55
CA THR A 66 32.39 -9.93 5.36
C THR A 66 32.59 -10.68 4.02
N PRO A 67 33.84 -10.82 3.52
CA PRO A 67 34.09 -11.63 2.35
C PRO A 67 33.73 -13.13 2.52
N SER A 68 33.67 -13.65 3.75
CA SER A 68 33.17 -14.99 4.06
C SER A 68 31.67 -15.14 4.05
N GLY A 69 30.91 -14.05 3.82
CA GLY A 69 29.45 -14.06 3.78
C GLY A 69 28.75 -13.86 5.13
N THR A 70 29.49 -13.81 6.23
CA THR A 70 28.97 -13.49 7.57
C THR A 70 28.81 -11.99 7.76
N PHE A 71 28.16 -11.57 8.84
CA PHE A 71 28.04 -10.16 9.20
C PHE A 71 28.91 -9.82 10.39
N GLU A 72 29.57 -8.66 10.33
CA GLU A 72 30.29 -8.05 11.45
C GLU A 72 29.62 -6.73 11.84
N ARG A 73 29.64 -6.43 13.14
CA ARG A 73 29.22 -5.12 13.64
C ARG A 73 30.24 -4.06 13.24
N VAL A 74 29.72 -2.91 12.74
CA VAL A 74 30.51 -1.72 12.46
C VAL A 74 29.90 -0.51 13.13
N SER A 75 30.69 0.56 13.35
CA SER A 75 30.13 1.82 13.85
C SER A 75 29.33 2.54 12.79
N TRP A 76 28.37 3.38 13.21
CA TRP A 76 27.65 4.29 12.30
C TRP A 76 28.60 5.17 11.46
N GLU A 77 29.64 5.71 12.10
CA GLU A 77 30.62 6.55 11.40
C GLU A 77 31.33 5.77 10.29
N GLN A 78 31.75 4.54 10.60
CA GLN A 78 32.39 3.67 9.59
C GLN A 78 31.43 3.32 8.46
N ALA A 79 30.21 2.85 8.79
CA ALA A 79 29.21 2.47 7.80
C ALA A 79 28.88 3.62 6.86
N LEU A 80 28.56 4.81 7.40
CA LEU A 80 28.20 5.98 6.61
C LEU A 80 29.36 6.51 5.75
N ARG A 81 30.57 6.52 6.28
CA ARG A 81 31.76 6.92 5.52
C ARG A 81 32.01 5.97 4.31
N GLU A 82 31.97 4.67 4.54
CA GLU A 82 32.19 3.68 3.50
C GLU A 82 31.05 3.72 2.46
N LEU A 83 29.79 3.83 2.90
CA LEU A 83 28.62 3.95 2.00
C LEU A 83 28.72 5.23 1.15
N ALA A 84 29.03 6.38 1.76
CA ALA A 84 29.20 7.63 1.04
C ALA A 84 30.28 7.52 -0.04
N GLN A 85 31.40 6.85 0.24
CA GLN A 85 32.47 6.61 -0.70
C GLN A 85 32.03 5.73 -1.88
N LYS A 86 31.38 4.60 -1.57
CA LYS A 86 30.88 3.64 -2.60
C LYS A 86 29.81 4.30 -3.49
N LEU A 87 28.86 5.00 -2.90
CA LEU A 87 27.78 5.67 -3.63
C LEU A 87 28.30 6.76 -4.56
N ARG A 88 29.27 7.59 -4.10
CA ARG A 88 29.90 8.59 -4.96
C ARG A 88 30.66 7.95 -6.12
N ALA A 89 31.48 6.95 -5.84
CA ALA A 89 32.25 6.24 -6.88
C ALA A 89 31.31 5.60 -7.92
N LEU A 90 30.23 4.97 -7.49
CA LEU A 90 29.23 4.37 -8.38
C LEU A 90 28.55 5.43 -9.25
N ARG A 91 28.13 6.55 -8.66
CA ARG A 91 27.51 7.67 -9.38
C ARG A 91 28.47 8.30 -10.40
N GLU A 92 29.74 8.46 -10.05
CA GLU A 92 30.77 9.02 -10.94
C GLU A 92 31.08 8.07 -12.10
N LYS A 93 31.15 6.78 -11.84
CA LYS A 93 31.50 5.77 -12.85
C LYS A 93 30.34 5.44 -13.79
N HIS A 94 29.12 5.27 -13.26
CA HIS A 94 27.99 4.70 -14.00
C HIS A 94 26.79 5.67 -14.11
N GLY A 95 26.83 6.82 -13.44
CA GLY A 95 25.72 7.77 -13.44
C GLY A 95 24.49 7.31 -12.59
N GLY A 96 23.41 8.08 -12.65
CA GLY A 96 22.22 7.83 -11.83
C GLY A 96 21.41 6.61 -12.25
N LYS A 97 21.58 6.10 -13.47
CA LYS A 97 20.85 4.92 -13.95
C LYS A 97 21.26 3.62 -13.22
N ALA A 98 22.48 3.57 -12.68
CA ALA A 98 22.99 2.42 -11.95
C ALA A 98 22.48 2.31 -10.51
N PHE A 99 21.72 3.29 -10.02
CA PHE A 99 21.19 3.32 -8.66
C PHE A 99 19.66 3.24 -8.66
N ALA A 100 19.10 2.38 -7.81
CA ALA A 100 17.68 2.32 -7.56
C ALA A 100 17.37 2.34 -6.05
N PHE A 101 16.16 2.73 -5.72
CA PHE A 101 15.61 2.73 -4.37
C PHE A 101 14.35 1.88 -4.34
N TYR A 102 14.23 0.99 -3.36
CA TYR A 102 13.04 0.21 -3.08
C TYR A 102 12.48 0.62 -1.71
N GLY A 103 11.36 1.35 -1.71
CA GLY A 103 10.68 1.78 -0.49
C GLY A 103 9.44 0.95 -0.24
N GLY A 104 9.38 0.24 0.88
CA GLY A 104 8.18 -0.45 1.32
C GLY A 104 7.29 0.47 2.13
N GLY A 105 7.90 1.14 3.09
CA GLY A 105 7.24 2.00 4.05
C GLY A 105 6.25 1.27 4.96
N GLY A 106 5.84 0.08 4.59
CA GLY A 106 4.72 -0.59 5.23
C GLY A 106 3.50 0.34 5.28
N GLN A 107 2.55 0.05 6.14
CA GLN A 107 1.37 0.92 6.28
C GLN A 107 1.59 2.08 7.25
N GLY A 108 2.65 2.08 8.02
CA GLY A 108 2.85 3.03 9.09
C GLY A 108 4.22 3.70 9.15
N ASN A 109 4.97 3.78 8.04
CA ASN A 109 6.34 4.30 8.01
C ASN A 109 6.55 5.23 6.80
N HIS A 110 5.84 6.36 6.77
CA HIS A 110 5.82 7.24 5.59
C HIS A 110 6.56 8.58 5.79
N LEU A 111 6.84 8.97 7.03
CA LEU A 111 7.51 10.23 7.30
C LEU A 111 8.95 10.22 6.76
N GLY A 112 9.63 9.07 6.84
CA GLY A 112 10.95 8.83 6.27
C GLY A 112 11.03 9.06 4.75
N GLY A 113 9.92 8.94 4.02
CA GLY A 113 9.87 9.07 2.56
C GLY A 113 10.32 10.44 2.02
N ALA A 114 10.12 11.52 2.80
CA ALA A 114 10.63 12.85 2.43
C ALA A 114 12.17 12.91 2.42
N TYR A 115 12.81 12.08 3.25
CA TYR A 115 14.27 12.03 3.41
C TYR A 115 14.93 11.05 2.44
N SER A 116 14.36 9.88 2.24
CA SER A 116 14.88 8.89 1.29
C SER A 116 14.89 9.40 -0.16
N ARG A 117 13.89 10.20 -0.55
CA ARG A 117 13.84 10.86 -1.87
C ARG A 117 15.04 11.79 -2.12
N GLN A 118 15.64 12.33 -1.07
CA GLN A 118 16.83 13.19 -1.18
C GLN A 118 18.08 12.38 -1.58
N LEU A 119 18.20 11.12 -1.12
CA LEU A 119 19.25 10.22 -1.56
C LEU A 119 19.16 9.94 -3.06
N LEU A 120 17.95 9.73 -3.59
CA LEU A 120 17.74 9.59 -5.05
C LEU A 120 18.24 10.82 -5.81
N LYS A 121 17.98 12.03 -5.29
CA LYS A 121 18.48 13.27 -5.90
C LYS A 121 19.99 13.36 -5.83
N ALA A 122 20.60 13.00 -4.69
CA ALA A 122 22.04 12.95 -4.53
C ALA A 122 22.69 11.96 -5.52
N MET A 123 22.06 10.82 -5.74
CA MET A 123 22.49 9.81 -6.71
C MET A 123 22.15 10.16 -8.16
N LYS A 124 21.41 11.24 -8.41
CA LYS A 124 20.89 11.64 -9.73
C LYS A 124 20.03 10.54 -10.37
N SER A 125 19.40 9.71 -9.54
CA SER A 125 18.54 8.63 -9.98
C SER A 125 17.06 9.01 -10.00
N ARG A 126 16.27 8.25 -10.75
CA ARG A 126 14.81 8.33 -10.83
C ARG A 126 14.14 6.98 -10.59
N PHE A 127 14.90 5.93 -10.41
CA PHE A 127 14.39 4.56 -10.27
C PHE A 127 13.91 4.30 -8.85
N VAL A 128 12.61 4.42 -8.66
CA VAL A 128 11.92 4.14 -7.40
C VAL A 128 10.99 2.96 -7.60
N TYR A 129 11.18 1.92 -6.80
CA TYR A 129 10.34 0.75 -6.73
C TYR A 129 9.64 0.69 -5.38
N SER A 130 8.48 0.05 -5.32
CA SER A 130 7.73 -0.11 -4.07
C SER A 130 6.75 -1.28 -4.19
N ALA A 131 6.47 -1.96 -3.08
CA ALA A 131 5.41 -2.96 -3.01
C ALA A 131 4.03 -2.39 -3.42
N LEU A 132 3.79 -1.09 -3.17
CA LEU A 132 2.57 -0.40 -3.62
C LEU A 132 2.39 -0.46 -5.14
N ALA A 133 3.49 -0.36 -5.89
CA ALA A 133 3.47 -0.47 -7.36
C ALA A 133 3.25 -1.93 -7.85
N GLN A 134 3.39 -2.94 -7.00
CA GLN A 134 2.99 -4.31 -7.31
C GLN A 134 1.49 -4.55 -7.13
N GLU A 135 0.83 -3.72 -6.34
CA GLU A 135 -0.55 -3.94 -5.94
C GLU A 135 -1.55 -3.06 -6.70
N LYS A 136 -1.19 -1.79 -6.94
CA LYS A 136 -2.15 -0.76 -7.37
C LYS A 136 -1.74 0.03 -8.61
N THR A 137 -0.75 -0.40 -9.34
CA THR A 137 -0.22 0.37 -10.49
C THR A 137 -1.27 0.56 -11.58
N GLY A 138 -2.03 -0.48 -11.90
CA GLY A 138 -3.14 -0.38 -12.87
C GLY A 138 -4.23 0.60 -12.43
N ASP A 139 -4.57 0.59 -11.14
CA ASP A 139 -5.55 1.53 -10.55
C ASP A 139 -5.09 3.00 -10.69
N PHE A 140 -3.83 3.29 -10.39
CA PHE A 140 -3.26 4.64 -10.56
C PHE A 140 -3.23 5.07 -12.03
N TRP A 141 -2.89 4.16 -12.94
CA TRP A 141 -2.89 4.44 -14.36
C TRP A 141 -4.29 4.79 -14.86
N VAL A 142 -5.29 4.01 -14.48
CA VAL A 142 -6.71 4.27 -14.80
C VAL A 142 -7.18 5.61 -14.22
N ASN A 143 -6.83 5.92 -12.96
CA ASN A 143 -7.17 7.21 -12.36
C ASN A 143 -6.58 8.39 -13.15
N GLY A 144 -5.35 8.24 -13.64
CA GLY A 144 -4.72 9.24 -14.51
C GLY A 144 -5.48 9.47 -15.81
N ARG A 145 -6.06 8.41 -16.40
CA ARG A 145 -6.85 8.50 -17.62
C ARG A 145 -8.25 9.05 -17.38
N LEU A 146 -8.96 8.53 -16.39
CA LEU A 146 -10.33 8.95 -16.07
C LEU A 146 -10.42 10.38 -15.54
N PHE A 147 -9.49 10.75 -14.61
CA PHE A 147 -9.60 11.96 -13.81
C PHE A 147 -8.49 13.00 -14.05
N GLY A 148 -7.53 12.68 -14.92
CA GLY A 148 -6.41 13.56 -15.26
C GLY A 148 -5.26 13.57 -14.24
N ASP A 149 -5.34 12.79 -13.15
CA ASP A 149 -4.27 12.73 -12.15
C ASP A 149 -4.20 11.34 -11.48
N GLN A 150 -3.02 10.72 -11.50
CA GLN A 150 -2.77 9.43 -10.87
C GLN A 150 -2.75 9.48 -9.33
N ARG A 151 -2.68 10.68 -8.75
CA ARG A 151 -2.74 10.91 -7.30
C ARG A 151 -4.17 10.88 -6.76
N CYS A 152 -5.17 10.92 -7.62
CA CYS A 152 -6.56 10.77 -7.23
C CYS A 152 -6.77 9.41 -6.58
N HIS A 153 -7.37 9.38 -5.41
CA HIS A 153 -7.77 8.17 -4.73
C HIS A 153 -9.25 8.26 -4.36
N ILE A 154 -9.97 7.21 -4.69
CA ILE A 154 -11.41 7.12 -4.45
C ILE A 154 -11.64 6.31 -3.18
N THR A 155 -12.54 6.81 -2.34
CA THR A 155 -13.03 6.12 -1.16
C THR A 155 -14.55 5.95 -1.23
N GLU A 156 -15.02 4.85 -0.74
CA GLU A 156 -16.42 4.48 -0.67
C GLU A 156 -17.07 4.96 0.63
N ASP A 157 -18.28 5.51 0.55
CA ASP A 157 -19.09 5.90 1.72
C ASP A 157 -20.08 4.77 2.10
N ILE A 158 -19.51 3.65 2.56
CA ILE A 158 -20.28 2.44 2.90
C ILE A 158 -21.30 2.70 4.00
N GLU A 159 -20.99 3.57 4.95
CA GLU A 159 -21.87 3.83 6.10
C GLU A 159 -23.24 4.38 5.66
N HIS A 160 -23.32 5.07 4.53
CA HIS A 160 -24.52 5.73 4.05
C HIS A 160 -25.11 5.15 2.76
N ALA A 161 -24.49 4.16 2.15
CA ALA A 161 -24.96 3.57 0.90
C ALA A 161 -26.17 2.66 1.10
N ASP A 162 -27.17 2.77 0.22
CA ASP A 162 -28.31 1.85 0.17
C ASP A 162 -27.88 0.50 -0.42
N VAL A 163 -26.99 0.53 -1.42
CA VAL A 163 -26.40 -0.69 -2.02
C VAL A 163 -24.88 -0.63 -1.93
N VAL A 164 -24.30 -1.67 -1.35
CA VAL A 164 -22.83 -1.82 -1.24
C VAL A 164 -22.39 -3.03 -2.04
N LEU A 165 -21.51 -2.81 -3.02
CA LEU A 165 -20.90 -3.84 -3.84
C LEU A 165 -19.42 -4.01 -3.44
N ILE A 166 -19.08 -5.15 -2.86
CA ILE A 166 -17.72 -5.50 -2.46
C ILE A 166 -17.16 -6.55 -3.44
N ILE A 167 -16.06 -6.24 -4.13
CA ILE A 167 -15.46 -7.12 -5.14
C ILE A 167 -14.03 -7.48 -4.75
N GLY A 168 -13.74 -8.78 -4.61
CA GLY A 168 -12.39 -9.25 -4.31
C GLY A 168 -11.81 -8.75 -3.00
N ALA A 169 -12.67 -8.53 -2.00
CA ALA A 169 -12.27 -8.02 -0.69
C ALA A 169 -13.01 -8.74 0.44
N ASN A 170 -12.30 -8.96 1.56
CA ASN A 170 -12.88 -9.54 2.77
C ASN A 170 -12.63 -8.61 3.98
N PRO A 171 -13.41 -7.53 4.16
CA PRO A 171 -13.20 -6.56 5.24
C PRO A 171 -13.28 -7.15 6.65
N PHE A 172 -13.96 -8.27 6.86
CA PHE A 172 -13.95 -8.97 8.17
C PHE A 172 -12.55 -9.41 8.60
N GLN A 173 -11.64 -9.69 7.64
CA GLN A 173 -10.26 -10.12 7.90
C GLN A 173 -9.21 -9.09 7.45
N ALA A 174 -9.41 -8.48 6.28
CA ALA A 174 -8.50 -7.48 5.75
C ALA A 174 -8.71 -6.09 6.36
N HIS A 175 -9.90 -5.83 6.89
CA HIS A 175 -10.38 -4.52 7.34
C HIS A 175 -10.48 -3.54 6.16
N GLY A 176 -9.66 -2.53 6.05
CA GLY A 176 -9.61 -1.63 4.88
C GLY A 176 -10.76 -0.62 4.75
N ILE A 177 -11.83 -0.76 5.53
CA ILE A 177 -12.95 0.19 5.67
C ILE A 177 -13.09 0.63 7.13
N PRO A 178 -13.71 1.80 7.42
CA PRO A 178 -13.94 2.24 8.80
C PRO A 178 -14.71 1.19 9.60
N ASN A 179 -14.23 0.87 10.81
CA ASN A 179 -14.88 -0.03 11.77
C ASN A 179 -15.44 -1.33 11.14
N ALA A 180 -14.69 -1.94 10.24
CA ALA A 180 -15.11 -2.91 9.24
C ALA A 180 -16.17 -3.93 9.69
N ARG A 181 -15.96 -4.57 10.86
CA ARG A 181 -16.88 -5.60 11.35
C ARG A 181 -18.21 -5.04 11.79
N ASP A 182 -18.19 -3.88 12.42
CA ASP A 182 -19.40 -3.24 12.93
C ASP A 182 -20.20 -2.64 11.77
N THR A 183 -19.54 -1.95 10.84
CA THR A 183 -20.15 -1.41 9.62
C THR A 183 -20.87 -2.50 8.80
N LEU A 184 -20.23 -3.65 8.58
CA LEU A 184 -20.86 -4.75 7.83
C LEU A 184 -22.00 -5.45 8.61
N ARG A 185 -21.91 -5.51 9.94
CA ARG A 185 -23.01 -6.04 10.77
C ARG A 185 -24.20 -5.11 10.78
N ASP A 186 -23.97 -3.80 10.79
CA ASP A 186 -25.06 -2.81 10.78
C ASP A 186 -25.73 -2.75 9.41
N LEU A 187 -24.97 -2.89 8.31
CA LEU A 187 -25.53 -3.11 6.97
C LEU A 187 -26.51 -4.29 6.96
N LYS A 188 -26.09 -5.44 7.48
CA LYS A 188 -26.90 -6.66 7.47
C LYS A 188 -28.18 -6.53 8.30
N LYS A 189 -28.22 -5.69 9.33
CA LYS A 189 -29.41 -5.48 10.18
C LYS A 189 -30.47 -4.61 9.52
N ASP A 190 -30.11 -3.81 8.53
CA ASP A 190 -31.00 -2.88 7.87
C ASP A 190 -31.62 -3.53 6.61
N PRO A 191 -32.93 -3.90 6.64
CA PRO A 191 -33.57 -4.60 5.52
C PRO A 191 -33.78 -3.71 4.28
N GLN A 192 -33.55 -2.40 4.39
CA GLN A 192 -33.64 -1.47 3.26
C GLN A 192 -32.33 -1.32 2.51
N ARG A 193 -31.26 -1.89 3.04
CA ARG A 193 -29.92 -1.84 2.45
C ARG A 193 -29.55 -3.22 1.88
N LEU A 194 -28.75 -3.21 0.83
CA LEU A 194 -28.31 -4.44 0.15
C LEU A 194 -26.77 -4.54 0.18
N LEU A 195 -26.25 -5.62 0.73
CA LEU A 195 -24.85 -5.98 0.66
C LEU A 195 -24.63 -7.09 -0.37
N VAL A 196 -23.87 -6.76 -1.42
CA VAL A 196 -23.44 -7.71 -2.46
C VAL A 196 -21.95 -7.97 -2.32
N VAL A 197 -21.54 -9.23 -2.32
CA VAL A 197 -20.13 -9.61 -2.31
C VAL A 197 -19.83 -10.49 -3.52
N VAL A 198 -18.79 -10.12 -4.25
CA VAL A 198 -18.20 -10.88 -5.36
C VAL A 198 -16.86 -11.43 -4.88
N ASP A 199 -16.78 -12.75 -4.69
CA ASP A 199 -15.58 -13.41 -4.21
C ASP A 199 -15.65 -14.90 -4.58
N PRO A 200 -14.60 -15.53 -5.10
CA PRO A 200 -14.61 -16.96 -5.43
C PRO A 200 -14.67 -17.87 -4.19
N ARG A 201 -14.44 -17.32 -3.01
CA ARG A 201 -14.57 -18.00 -1.72
C ARG A 201 -15.77 -17.47 -0.94
N LYS A 202 -16.51 -18.34 -0.27
CA LYS A 202 -17.53 -17.95 0.71
C LYS A 202 -16.87 -17.43 2.00
N THR A 203 -16.31 -16.22 1.91
CA THR A 203 -15.62 -15.53 2.99
C THR A 203 -16.56 -15.11 4.12
N GLU A 204 -16.03 -14.60 5.23
CA GLU A 204 -16.83 -14.04 6.32
C GLU A 204 -17.69 -12.86 5.82
N SER A 205 -17.17 -12.05 4.90
CA SER A 205 -17.93 -10.96 4.27
C SER A 205 -19.03 -11.51 3.35
N ALA A 206 -18.74 -12.56 2.58
CA ALA A 206 -19.73 -13.22 1.73
C ALA A 206 -20.84 -13.90 2.53
N ARG A 207 -20.54 -14.48 3.71
CA ARG A 207 -21.55 -15.04 4.62
C ARG A 207 -22.46 -13.96 5.25
N ALA A 208 -21.98 -12.73 5.33
CA ALA A 208 -22.77 -11.60 5.80
C ALA A 208 -23.62 -10.97 4.69
N ALA A 209 -23.29 -11.21 3.42
CA ALA A 209 -23.96 -10.59 2.27
C ALA A 209 -25.38 -11.12 2.05
N ASP A 210 -26.22 -10.29 1.43
CA ASP A 210 -27.56 -10.64 0.93
C ASP A 210 -27.48 -11.35 -0.42
N VAL A 211 -26.45 -11.04 -1.20
CA VAL A 211 -26.13 -11.71 -2.48
C VAL A 211 -24.64 -12.00 -2.52
N HIS A 212 -24.28 -13.25 -2.72
CA HIS A 212 -22.91 -13.68 -2.96
C HIS A 212 -22.78 -14.20 -4.39
N LEU A 213 -22.04 -13.46 -5.21
CA LEU A 213 -21.66 -13.91 -6.55
C LEU A 213 -20.32 -14.64 -6.44
N GLN A 214 -20.38 -15.98 -6.37
CA GLN A 214 -19.20 -16.83 -6.21
C GLN A 214 -18.55 -17.08 -7.58
N VAL A 215 -17.86 -16.07 -8.11
CA VAL A 215 -17.25 -16.09 -9.44
C VAL A 215 -16.15 -17.13 -9.59
N ARG A 216 -15.91 -17.57 -10.81
CA ARG A 216 -14.71 -18.33 -11.17
C ARG A 216 -13.48 -17.41 -11.02
N PRO A 217 -12.36 -17.85 -10.43
CA PRO A 217 -11.14 -17.02 -10.35
C PRO A 217 -10.71 -16.49 -11.70
N GLY A 218 -10.38 -15.18 -11.76
CA GLY A 218 -9.91 -14.52 -12.99
C GLY A 218 -11.01 -14.04 -13.94
N THR A 219 -12.29 -14.20 -13.59
CA THR A 219 -13.40 -13.77 -14.46
C THR A 219 -14.09 -12.49 -14.00
N ASP A 220 -13.48 -11.75 -13.10
CA ASP A 220 -14.03 -10.50 -12.55
C ASP A 220 -14.36 -9.47 -13.65
N ALA A 221 -13.50 -9.33 -14.67
CA ALA A 221 -13.73 -8.43 -15.80
C ALA A 221 -15.01 -8.80 -16.59
N PHE A 222 -15.25 -10.09 -16.80
CA PHE A 222 -16.45 -10.57 -17.49
C PHE A 222 -17.72 -10.25 -16.72
N LEU A 223 -17.72 -10.47 -15.39
CA LEU A 223 -18.87 -10.14 -14.55
C LEU A 223 -19.15 -8.64 -14.53
N MET A 224 -18.12 -7.80 -14.30
CA MET A 224 -18.31 -6.35 -14.28
C MET A 224 -18.75 -5.79 -15.63
N ALA A 225 -18.19 -6.29 -16.71
CA ALA A 225 -18.62 -5.95 -18.07
C ALA A 225 -20.08 -6.37 -18.33
N ALA A 226 -20.50 -7.54 -17.84
CA ALA A 226 -21.90 -7.99 -17.93
C ALA A 226 -22.86 -7.08 -17.13
N LEU A 227 -22.49 -6.68 -15.90
CA LEU A 227 -23.28 -5.74 -15.10
C LEU A 227 -23.44 -4.40 -15.84
N LEU A 228 -22.34 -3.85 -16.37
CA LEU A 228 -22.36 -2.60 -17.14
C LEU A 228 -23.19 -2.71 -18.41
N ALA A 229 -23.02 -3.80 -19.18
CA ALA A 229 -23.81 -4.06 -20.39
C ALA A 229 -25.31 -4.10 -20.09
N LEU A 230 -25.69 -4.76 -19.00
CA LEU A 230 -27.09 -4.83 -18.56
C LEU A 230 -27.63 -3.44 -18.19
N ILE A 231 -26.90 -2.67 -17.38
CA ILE A 231 -27.24 -1.31 -16.99
C ILE A 231 -27.49 -0.43 -18.23
N VAL A 232 -26.61 -0.52 -19.22
CA VAL A 232 -26.70 0.28 -20.44
C VAL A 232 -27.84 -0.19 -21.35
N ARG A 233 -28.02 -1.50 -21.56
CA ARG A 233 -29.08 -2.09 -22.40
C ARG A 233 -30.48 -1.81 -21.88
N GLU A 234 -30.66 -1.84 -20.54
CA GLU A 234 -31.92 -1.51 -19.88
C GLU A 234 -32.13 0.00 -19.69
N ASN A 235 -31.20 0.85 -20.16
CA ASN A 235 -31.20 2.30 -20.02
C ASN A 235 -31.28 2.77 -18.54
N LEU A 236 -30.64 2.06 -17.64
CA LEU A 236 -30.56 2.37 -16.21
C LEU A 236 -29.41 3.33 -15.84
N HIS A 237 -28.57 3.69 -16.81
CA HIS A 237 -27.49 4.66 -16.64
C HIS A 237 -28.03 6.08 -16.40
N ASN A 238 -27.32 6.87 -15.62
CA ASN A 238 -27.73 8.24 -15.28
C ASN A 238 -27.31 9.23 -16.36
N ARG A 239 -28.22 9.49 -17.31
CA ARG A 239 -27.94 10.37 -18.47
C ARG A 239 -27.63 11.81 -18.07
N GLU A 240 -28.27 12.33 -17.03
CA GLU A 240 -28.06 13.70 -16.56
C GLU A 240 -26.64 13.85 -15.99
N PHE A 241 -26.23 12.94 -15.12
CA PHE A 241 -24.86 12.91 -14.58
C PHE A 241 -23.81 12.77 -15.69
N LEU A 242 -24.01 11.85 -16.61
CA LEU A 242 -23.09 11.62 -17.73
C LEU A 242 -22.95 12.86 -18.62
N ALA A 243 -24.07 13.48 -18.98
CA ALA A 243 -24.06 14.70 -19.78
C ALA A 243 -23.39 15.87 -19.07
N ALA A 244 -23.57 16.01 -17.75
CA ALA A 244 -23.00 17.11 -16.98
C ALA A 244 -21.50 16.91 -16.64
N HIS A 245 -21.09 15.68 -16.31
CA HIS A 245 -19.82 15.43 -15.64
C HIS A 245 -18.84 14.52 -16.40
N CYS A 246 -19.27 13.86 -17.48
CA CYS A 246 -18.44 12.92 -18.22
C CYS A 246 -18.30 13.30 -19.69
N SER A 247 -17.27 12.77 -20.34
CA SER A 247 -17.08 12.80 -21.79
C SER A 247 -16.74 11.40 -22.31
N GLY A 248 -17.01 11.12 -23.60
CA GLY A 248 -16.71 9.84 -24.24
C GLY A 248 -17.65 8.69 -23.85
N PHE A 249 -18.86 8.98 -23.34
CA PHE A 249 -19.82 7.93 -23.00
C PHE A 249 -20.36 7.21 -24.23
N GLU A 250 -20.51 7.88 -25.34
CA GLU A 250 -21.06 7.33 -26.59
C GLU A 250 -20.20 6.15 -27.11
N ALA A 251 -18.88 6.28 -27.05
CA ALA A 251 -17.96 5.22 -27.47
C ALA A 251 -18.04 4.02 -26.51
N LEU A 252 -18.10 4.28 -25.20
CA LEU A 252 -18.27 3.26 -24.18
C LEU A 252 -19.64 2.57 -24.30
N GLU A 253 -20.72 3.32 -24.51
CA GLU A 253 -22.07 2.78 -24.68
C GLU A 253 -22.15 1.85 -25.90
N ALA A 254 -21.55 2.25 -27.03
CA ALA A 254 -21.52 1.43 -28.23
C ALA A 254 -20.83 0.08 -27.97
N GLU A 255 -19.72 0.06 -27.26
CA GLU A 255 -19.00 -1.16 -26.88
C GLU A 255 -19.84 -2.04 -25.94
N LEU A 256 -20.37 -1.47 -24.86
CA LEU A 256 -21.14 -2.20 -23.85
C LEU A 256 -22.43 -2.83 -24.42
N ARG A 257 -23.07 -2.20 -25.39
CA ARG A 257 -24.27 -2.73 -26.04
C ARG A 257 -24.00 -3.97 -26.90
N GLN A 258 -22.79 -4.15 -27.39
CA GLN A 258 -22.41 -5.27 -28.27
C GLN A 258 -21.91 -6.50 -27.49
N LEU A 259 -21.51 -6.34 -26.23
CA LEU A 259 -20.91 -7.44 -25.44
C LEU A 259 -21.84 -8.66 -25.36
N PRO A 260 -21.34 -9.90 -25.47
CA PRO A 260 -22.13 -11.12 -25.37
C PRO A 260 -22.49 -11.43 -23.91
N LEU A 261 -23.56 -10.81 -23.40
CA LEU A 261 -23.96 -10.82 -21.98
C LEU A 261 -24.06 -12.25 -21.42
N GLU A 262 -24.76 -13.13 -22.11
CA GLU A 262 -25.00 -14.51 -21.69
C GLU A 262 -23.68 -15.29 -21.60
N THR A 263 -22.81 -15.10 -22.57
CA THR A 263 -21.47 -15.72 -22.60
C THR A 263 -20.62 -15.23 -21.43
N PHE A 264 -20.65 -13.94 -21.14
CA PHE A 264 -19.85 -13.34 -20.05
C PHE A 264 -20.33 -13.84 -18.68
N VAL A 265 -21.64 -13.93 -18.46
CA VAL A 265 -22.22 -14.45 -17.22
C VAL A 265 -21.91 -15.95 -17.07
N ALA A 266 -22.02 -16.73 -18.15
CA ALA A 266 -21.66 -18.15 -18.16
C ALA A 266 -20.17 -18.34 -17.85
N ARG A 267 -19.29 -17.47 -18.37
CA ARG A 267 -17.86 -17.52 -18.12
C ARG A 267 -17.51 -17.19 -16.67
N ALA A 268 -18.21 -16.21 -16.10
CA ALA A 268 -18.10 -15.88 -14.67
C ALA A 268 -18.66 -17.01 -13.77
N ASP A 269 -19.46 -17.89 -14.35
CA ASP A 269 -20.12 -19.05 -13.72
C ASP A 269 -20.97 -18.64 -12.51
N VAL A 270 -21.83 -17.63 -12.74
CA VAL A 270 -22.82 -17.12 -11.80
C VAL A 270 -24.22 -17.16 -12.41
N GLN A 271 -25.25 -17.04 -11.59
CA GLN A 271 -26.63 -17.09 -12.10
C GLN A 271 -27.03 -15.75 -12.73
N MET A 272 -27.57 -15.82 -13.94
CA MET A 272 -28.07 -14.62 -14.67
C MET A 272 -29.09 -13.84 -13.83
N THR A 273 -29.97 -14.53 -13.10
CA THR A 273 -30.98 -13.91 -12.22
C THR A 273 -30.36 -13.03 -11.15
N ASP A 274 -29.23 -13.46 -10.57
CA ASP A 274 -28.53 -12.69 -9.57
C ASP A 274 -27.79 -11.48 -10.19
N VAL A 275 -27.20 -11.66 -11.38
CA VAL A 275 -26.57 -10.56 -12.14
C VAL A 275 -27.60 -9.46 -12.46
N ILE A 276 -28.80 -9.85 -12.95
CA ILE A 276 -29.90 -8.93 -13.24
C ILE A 276 -30.35 -8.20 -11.94
N ARG A 277 -30.53 -8.98 -10.86
CA ARG A 277 -30.91 -8.41 -9.55
C ARG A 277 -29.91 -7.36 -9.09
N VAL A 278 -28.61 -7.67 -9.13
CA VAL A 278 -27.53 -6.78 -8.67
C VAL A 278 -27.43 -5.56 -9.55
N ALA A 279 -27.43 -5.69 -10.88
CA ALA A 279 -27.34 -4.57 -11.82
C ALA A 279 -28.47 -3.57 -11.62
N ARG A 280 -29.71 -4.06 -11.53
CA ARG A 280 -30.89 -3.21 -11.32
C ARG A 280 -30.88 -2.56 -9.94
N ALA A 281 -30.59 -3.33 -8.87
CA ALA A 281 -30.52 -2.79 -7.52
C ALA A 281 -29.46 -1.69 -7.40
N PHE A 282 -28.26 -1.91 -7.97
CA PHE A 282 -27.18 -0.94 -7.95
C PHE A 282 -27.52 0.33 -8.73
N ALA A 283 -28.04 0.20 -9.95
CA ALA A 283 -28.31 1.35 -10.80
C ALA A 283 -29.52 2.18 -10.34
N GLN A 284 -30.54 1.55 -9.74
CA GLN A 284 -31.77 2.21 -9.31
C GLN A 284 -31.73 2.70 -7.85
N ALA A 285 -30.66 2.37 -7.11
CA ALA A 285 -30.49 2.82 -5.74
C ALA A 285 -30.43 4.36 -5.67
N ARG A 286 -30.93 4.92 -4.58
CA ARG A 286 -30.71 6.34 -4.26
C ARG A 286 -29.22 6.62 -4.07
N SER A 287 -28.48 5.68 -3.44
CA SER A 287 -27.03 5.73 -3.26
C SER A 287 -26.44 4.32 -3.33
N ALA A 288 -25.33 4.19 -4.03
CA ALA A 288 -24.58 2.94 -4.09
C ALA A 288 -23.08 3.20 -4.15
N CYS A 289 -22.29 2.30 -3.59
CA CYS A 289 -20.85 2.40 -3.65
C CYS A 289 -20.19 1.04 -4.00
N VAL A 290 -19.01 1.13 -4.56
CA VAL A 290 -18.15 -0.02 -4.90
C VAL A 290 -16.92 0.01 -4.02
N ARG A 291 -16.62 -1.11 -3.37
CA ARG A 291 -15.37 -1.36 -2.65
C ARG A 291 -14.61 -2.50 -3.33
N VAL A 292 -13.38 -2.25 -3.71
CA VAL A 292 -12.46 -3.26 -4.26
C VAL A 292 -11.21 -3.40 -3.40
N ASP A 293 -10.53 -4.55 -3.52
CA ASP A 293 -9.22 -4.77 -2.92
C ASP A 293 -8.39 -5.72 -3.81
N LEU A 294 -7.26 -6.19 -3.30
CA LEU A 294 -6.26 -6.97 -4.03
C LEU A 294 -6.81 -8.21 -4.75
N GLY A 295 -8.00 -8.69 -4.40
CA GLY A 295 -8.67 -9.81 -5.07
C GLY A 295 -8.77 -9.61 -6.58
N ILE A 296 -9.22 -8.43 -7.02
CA ILE A 296 -9.34 -8.11 -8.46
C ILE A 296 -8.14 -7.35 -9.01
N GLN A 297 -7.41 -6.64 -8.14
CA GLN A 297 -6.25 -5.84 -8.55
C GLN A 297 -5.01 -6.68 -8.85
N GLN A 298 -4.98 -7.94 -8.40
CA GLN A 298 -3.92 -8.92 -8.69
C GLN A 298 -4.47 -10.18 -9.37
N SER A 299 -5.66 -10.08 -9.99
CA SER A 299 -6.30 -11.11 -10.83
C SER A 299 -6.04 -10.83 -12.31
N LEU A 300 -6.47 -11.74 -13.19
CA LEU A 300 -6.44 -11.50 -14.63
C LEU A 300 -7.14 -10.18 -14.96
N HIS A 301 -6.67 -9.49 -15.99
CA HIS A 301 -7.21 -8.20 -16.45
C HIS A 301 -7.15 -7.07 -15.41
N SER A 302 -6.16 -7.07 -14.53
CA SER A 302 -6.03 -6.17 -13.37
C SER A 302 -6.29 -4.69 -13.70
N THR A 303 -5.69 -4.15 -14.77
CA THR A 303 -5.93 -2.75 -15.19
C THR A 303 -7.34 -2.54 -15.73
N LEU A 304 -7.87 -3.49 -16.53
CA LEU A 304 -9.25 -3.43 -17.01
C LEU A 304 -10.25 -3.55 -15.85
N ASN A 305 -10.00 -4.41 -14.87
CA ASN A 305 -10.81 -4.51 -13.65
C ASN A 305 -10.92 -3.16 -12.93
N SER A 306 -9.80 -2.45 -12.82
CA SER A 306 -9.77 -1.11 -12.19
C SER A 306 -10.55 -0.06 -12.96
N TYR A 307 -10.70 -0.21 -14.27
CA TYR A 307 -11.56 0.64 -15.09
C TYR A 307 -13.03 0.27 -14.91
N LEU A 308 -13.39 -1.00 -15.11
CA LEU A 308 -14.77 -1.47 -15.06
C LEU A 308 -15.44 -1.20 -13.71
N GLU A 309 -14.72 -1.38 -12.60
CA GLU A 309 -15.27 -1.10 -11.27
C GLU A 309 -15.61 0.39 -11.08
N LYS A 310 -14.80 1.29 -11.67
CA LYS A 310 -15.08 2.73 -11.63
C LYS A 310 -16.25 3.11 -12.53
N LEU A 311 -16.37 2.46 -13.66
CA LEU A 311 -17.52 2.67 -14.55
C LEU A 311 -18.84 2.35 -13.86
N LEU A 312 -18.91 1.36 -12.95
CA LEU A 312 -20.16 1.02 -12.25
C LEU A 312 -20.76 2.23 -11.54
N PHE A 313 -19.98 2.94 -10.72
CA PHE A 313 -20.50 4.12 -10.01
C PHE A 313 -20.53 5.39 -10.87
N LEU A 314 -19.72 5.50 -11.93
CA LEU A 314 -19.73 6.65 -12.83
C LEU A 314 -20.94 6.62 -13.77
N VAL A 315 -21.23 5.49 -14.44
CA VAL A 315 -22.36 5.42 -15.37
C VAL A 315 -23.72 5.50 -14.66
N THR A 316 -23.76 5.13 -13.39
CA THR A 316 -24.98 5.20 -12.58
C THR A 316 -25.13 6.50 -11.77
N GLY A 317 -24.12 7.39 -11.82
CA GLY A 317 -24.13 8.67 -11.10
C GLY A 317 -24.01 8.55 -9.58
N HIS A 318 -23.33 7.50 -9.11
CA HIS A 318 -23.03 7.29 -7.68
C HIS A 318 -21.66 7.84 -7.28
N PHE A 319 -21.18 8.84 -7.98
CA PHE A 319 -19.94 9.55 -7.71
C PHE A 319 -20.22 10.95 -7.17
N GLY A 320 -19.43 11.40 -6.18
CA GLY A 320 -19.52 12.75 -5.62
C GLY A 320 -20.80 12.99 -4.81
N LYS A 321 -21.33 11.97 -4.15
CA LYS A 321 -22.56 12.07 -3.33
C LYS A 321 -22.49 11.19 -2.09
N LYS A 322 -23.36 11.48 -1.13
CA LYS A 322 -23.52 10.70 0.10
C LYS A 322 -23.91 9.26 -0.23
N GLY A 323 -23.20 8.30 0.36
CA GLY A 323 -23.39 6.87 0.11
C GLY A 323 -22.85 6.41 -1.26
N GLY A 324 -22.07 7.23 -1.95
CA GLY A 324 -21.38 6.89 -3.20
C GLY A 324 -19.86 6.79 -3.04
N ASN A 325 -19.17 6.83 -4.16
CA ASN A 325 -17.71 6.91 -4.21
C ASN A 325 -17.25 8.37 -4.32
N ASN A 326 -16.22 8.77 -3.57
CA ASN A 326 -15.81 10.16 -3.43
C ASN A 326 -14.29 10.28 -3.46
N PHE A 327 -13.76 11.46 -3.82
CA PHE A 327 -12.35 11.78 -3.65
C PHE A 327 -12.10 12.37 -2.27
N HIS A 328 -10.93 12.05 -1.72
CA HIS A 328 -10.42 12.67 -0.49
C HIS A 328 -9.16 13.50 -0.77
N SER A 329 -8.83 14.42 0.13
CA SER A 329 -7.54 15.10 0.16
C SER A 329 -6.50 14.28 0.92
N SER A 330 -5.22 14.50 0.63
CA SER A 330 -4.10 13.93 1.39
C SER A 330 -3.16 15.01 1.87
N LEU A 331 -2.57 14.81 3.06
CA LEU A 331 -1.53 15.68 3.60
C LEU A 331 -0.15 15.32 3.00
N LEU A 332 0.16 14.03 2.92
CA LEU A 332 1.45 13.56 2.42
C LEU A 332 1.39 13.23 0.92
N PRO A 333 2.31 13.73 0.11
CA PRO A 333 2.40 13.37 -1.30
C PRO A 333 3.11 12.00 -1.46
N ILE A 334 2.42 10.91 -1.15
CA ILE A 334 2.96 9.55 -1.26
C ILE A 334 3.19 9.18 -2.72
N LEU A 335 2.26 9.57 -3.60
CA LEU A 335 2.28 9.29 -5.03
C LEU A 335 2.67 10.53 -5.83
N GLY A 336 3.29 10.29 -7.00
CA GLY A 336 3.47 11.27 -8.05
C GLY A 336 2.36 11.21 -9.12
N HIS A 337 2.49 12.05 -10.13
CA HIS A 337 1.75 11.94 -11.38
C HIS A 337 2.75 11.78 -12.53
N THR A 338 2.60 10.74 -13.31
CA THR A 338 3.44 10.47 -14.48
C THR A 338 2.55 10.12 -15.66
N ASP A 339 2.68 10.89 -16.74
CA ASP A 339 2.03 10.59 -18.00
C ASP A 339 3.15 10.26 -19.01
N GLU A 340 3.20 9.03 -19.46
CA GLU A 340 4.19 8.55 -20.42
C GLU A 340 4.09 9.29 -21.76
N ARG A 341 2.91 9.80 -22.11
CA ARG A 341 2.67 10.59 -23.34
C ARG A 341 3.35 11.96 -23.30
N ALA A 342 3.69 12.45 -22.12
CA ALA A 342 4.35 13.75 -21.97
C ALA A 342 5.81 13.78 -22.46
N GLY A 343 6.42 12.63 -22.81
CA GLY A 343 7.75 12.53 -23.41
C GLY A 343 8.93 12.90 -22.50
N LYS A 344 8.69 13.17 -21.20
CA LYS A 344 9.71 13.66 -20.25
C LYS A 344 10.19 12.62 -19.25
N PHE A 345 9.60 11.43 -19.27
CA PHE A 345 9.97 10.34 -18.38
C PHE A 345 10.92 9.36 -19.06
N ILE A 346 11.82 8.76 -18.27
CA ILE A 346 12.82 7.81 -18.75
C ILE A 346 12.26 6.41 -18.50
N PRO A 347 12.14 5.56 -19.55
CA PRO A 347 11.77 4.17 -19.36
C PRO A 347 12.93 3.36 -18.78
N THR A 348 12.62 2.17 -18.21
CA THR A 348 13.62 1.20 -17.80
C THR A 348 14.41 0.67 -19.00
N ALA A 349 15.60 0.14 -18.75
CA ALA A 349 16.53 -0.24 -19.82
C ALA A 349 16.04 -1.48 -20.60
N ARG A 350 15.66 -2.55 -19.88
CA ARG A 350 15.27 -3.84 -20.48
C ARG A 350 13.80 -3.88 -20.89
N HIS A 351 12.89 -3.59 -19.97
CA HIS A 351 11.45 -3.69 -20.19
C HIS A 351 10.83 -2.46 -20.84
N ARG A 352 11.56 -1.37 -20.98
CA ARG A 352 11.07 -0.09 -21.55
C ARG A 352 9.84 0.47 -20.81
N MET A 353 9.66 0.12 -19.53
CA MET A 353 8.54 0.55 -18.71
C MET A 353 8.73 1.98 -18.22
N PHE A 354 7.69 2.81 -18.37
CA PHE A 354 7.60 4.11 -17.76
C PHE A 354 7.11 3.98 -16.31
N PRO A 355 7.46 4.95 -15.45
CA PRO A 355 6.90 4.95 -14.10
C PRO A 355 5.41 5.29 -14.14
N ILE A 356 4.63 4.72 -13.22
CA ILE A 356 3.24 5.04 -12.98
C ILE A 356 3.14 5.60 -11.57
N ALA A 357 2.50 6.75 -11.40
CA ALA A 357 2.45 7.48 -10.12
C ALA A 357 3.84 7.76 -9.50
N GLY A 358 4.88 7.87 -10.33
CA GLY A 358 6.26 8.07 -9.92
C GLY A 358 7.01 6.80 -9.51
N LEU A 359 6.41 5.62 -9.67
CA LEU A 359 6.95 4.33 -9.26
C LEU A 359 7.12 3.42 -10.47
N TYR A 360 8.24 2.71 -10.54
CA TYR A 360 8.42 1.62 -11.51
C TYR A 360 7.89 0.31 -10.95
N PRO A 361 7.33 -0.59 -11.80
CA PRO A 361 6.82 -1.87 -11.35
C PRO A 361 7.94 -2.73 -10.74
N PRO A 362 7.84 -3.16 -9.46
CA PRO A 362 8.90 -3.96 -8.85
C PRO A 362 9.03 -5.35 -9.48
N ASN A 363 7.98 -5.82 -10.14
CA ASN A 363 7.95 -7.11 -10.81
C ASN A 363 9.03 -7.29 -11.89
N ILE A 364 9.53 -6.18 -12.46
CA ILE A 364 10.60 -6.20 -13.47
C ILE A 364 11.99 -5.94 -12.89
N LEU A 365 12.09 -5.62 -11.57
CA LEU A 365 13.37 -5.23 -10.97
C LEU A 365 14.48 -6.29 -11.08
N PRO A 366 14.21 -7.60 -10.87
CA PRO A 366 15.22 -8.62 -11.10
C PRO A 366 15.82 -8.57 -12.51
N ASP A 367 14.99 -8.46 -13.53
CA ASP A 367 15.41 -8.38 -14.92
C ASP A 367 16.21 -7.11 -15.26
N GLU A 368 15.88 -5.98 -14.62
CA GLU A 368 16.60 -4.72 -14.80
C GLU A 368 18.00 -4.76 -14.12
N ILE A 369 18.17 -5.58 -13.08
CA ILE A 369 19.45 -5.84 -12.44
C ILE A 369 20.30 -6.81 -13.30
N GLU A 370 19.70 -7.90 -13.77
CA GLU A 370 20.36 -8.95 -14.57
C GLU A 370 20.55 -8.55 -16.05
N ASN A 371 20.15 -7.33 -16.44
CA ASN A 371 20.30 -6.86 -17.80
C ASN A 371 21.78 -6.81 -18.22
N PRO A 372 22.19 -7.50 -19.28
CA PRO A 372 23.59 -7.51 -19.74
C PRO A 372 24.05 -6.17 -20.34
N ALA A 373 23.14 -5.24 -20.63
CA ALA A 373 23.50 -3.93 -21.14
C ALA A 373 24.24 -3.10 -20.07
N GLU A 374 25.06 -2.16 -20.51
CA GLU A 374 25.85 -1.30 -19.61
C GLU A 374 24.94 -0.49 -18.67
N ASP A 375 23.78 -0.06 -19.13
CA ASP A 375 22.75 0.71 -18.41
C ASP A 375 21.87 -0.17 -17.52
N HIS A 376 22.42 -0.97 -16.59
CA HIS A 376 21.65 -1.77 -15.63
C HIS A 376 21.79 -1.25 -14.20
N ILE A 377 20.90 -1.70 -13.31
CA ILE A 377 20.92 -1.35 -11.88
C ILE A 377 22.05 -2.15 -11.20
N ARG A 378 22.99 -1.43 -10.58
CA ARG A 378 24.17 -1.99 -9.88
C ARG A 378 24.11 -1.83 -8.39
N ALA A 379 23.37 -0.81 -7.92
CA ALA A 379 23.20 -0.54 -6.51
C ALA A 379 21.73 -0.35 -6.16
N LEU A 380 21.34 -0.93 -5.06
CA LEU A 380 19.97 -0.87 -4.54
C LEU A 380 19.98 -0.50 -3.05
N PHE A 381 19.18 0.51 -2.70
CA PHE A 381 18.82 0.83 -1.33
C PHE A 381 17.41 0.32 -1.07
N VAL A 382 17.23 -0.55 -0.08
CA VAL A 382 15.93 -1.09 0.34
C VAL A 382 15.61 -0.54 1.72
N ASP A 383 14.45 0.09 1.86
CA ASP A 383 14.00 0.70 3.12
C ASP A 383 12.66 0.14 3.52
N SER A 384 12.58 -0.45 4.71
CA SER A 384 11.34 -0.96 5.32
C SER A 384 10.58 -1.93 4.42
N ALA A 385 11.31 -2.78 3.71
CA ALA A 385 10.76 -3.73 2.74
C ALA A 385 11.54 -5.04 2.68
N ASN A 386 10.84 -6.10 2.29
CA ASN A 386 11.44 -7.42 2.10
C ASN A 386 11.09 -8.01 0.72
N PRO A 387 11.57 -7.37 -0.39
CA PRO A 387 11.19 -7.76 -1.75
C PRO A 387 11.52 -9.20 -2.10
N VAL A 388 12.55 -9.81 -1.54
CA VAL A 388 12.87 -11.24 -1.72
C VAL A 388 11.69 -12.14 -1.38
N LEU A 389 10.92 -11.78 -0.35
CA LEU A 389 9.75 -12.57 0.09
C LEU A 389 8.42 -12.04 -0.45
N THR A 390 8.33 -10.76 -0.82
CA THR A 390 7.08 -10.12 -1.25
C THR A 390 6.95 -9.97 -2.76
N GLY A 391 8.05 -9.97 -3.50
CA GLY A 391 8.06 -9.90 -4.96
C GLY A 391 7.67 -11.23 -5.61
N ALA A 392 7.09 -11.18 -6.80
CA ALA A 392 6.83 -12.38 -7.58
C ALA A 392 8.15 -13.05 -8.00
N ASN A 393 8.21 -14.38 -7.91
CA ASN A 393 9.39 -15.18 -8.19
C ASN A 393 10.56 -14.90 -7.22
N THR A 394 10.44 -15.42 -6.00
CA THR A 394 11.46 -15.30 -4.94
C THR A 394 12.87 -15.63 -5.45
N ASP A 395 13.03 -16.70 -6.25
CA ASP A 395 14.33 -17.16 -6.77
C ASP A 395 14.96 -16.14 -7.72
N ALA A 396 14.16 -15.41 -8.50
CA ALA A 396 14.65 -14.34 -9.35
C ALA A 396 15.18 -13.15 -8.51
N TYR A 397 14.49 -12.79 -7.42
CA TYR A 397 14.97 -11.75 -6.51
C TYR A 397 16.25 -12.16 -5.79
N GLU A 398 16.33 -13.40 -5.26
CA GLU A 398 17.54 -13.92 -4.61
C GLU A 398 18.74 -13.88 -5.56
N ARG A 399 18.55 -14.35 -6.79
CA ARG A 399 19.59 -14.39 -7.82
C ARG A 399 20.05 -12.99 -8.25
N ALA A 400 19.09 -12.10 -8.56
CA ALA A 400 19.40 -10.75 -9.00
C ALA A 400 20.09 -9.92 -7.91
N PHE A 401 19.58 -9.99 -6.66
CA PHE A 401 20.15 -9.21 -5.56
C PHE A 401 21.55 -9.65 -5.17
N SER A 402 21.89 -10.94 -5.38
CA SER A 402 23.25 -11.44 -5.17
C SER A 402 24.27 -10.91 -6.20
N GLN A 403 23.82 -10.38 -7.34
CA GLN A 403 24.67 -9.80 -8.38
C GLN A 403 24.92 -8.29 -8.21
N LEU A 404 24.21 -7.62 -7.28
CA LEU A 404 24.40 -6.19 -7.07
C LEU A 404 25.81 -5.87 -6.53
N GLU A 405 26.42 -4.81 -7.06
CA GLU A 405 27.68 -4.27 -6.54
C GLU A 405 27.50 -3.67 -5.13
N LEU A 406 26.31 -3.16 -4.85
CA LEU A 406 25.95 -2.61 -3.54
C LEU A 406 24.46 -2.82 -3.24
N LEU A 407 24.16 -3.62 -2.23
CA LEU A 407 22.85 -3.74 -1.64
C LEU A 407 22.90 -3.24 -0.19
N VAL A 408 22.08 -2.22 0.13
CA VAL A 408 21.94 -1.66 1.47
C VAL A 408 20.50 -1.83 1.92
N VAL A 409 20.30 -2.34 3.13
CA VAL A 409 18.97 -2.52 3.71
C VAL A 409 18.85 -1.71 4.99
N VAL A 410 17.81 -0.89 5.11
CA VAL A 410 17.40 -0.17 6.32
C VAL A 410 16.14 -0.85 6.84
N ASP A 411 16.21 -1.53 7.97
CA ASP A 411 15.07 -2.27 8.52
C ASP A 411 15.18 -2.41 10.05
N VAL A 412 14.10 -2.83 10.68
CA VAL A 412 14.05 -3.14 12.12
C VAL A 412 14.53 -4.56 12.44
N ALA A 413 14.64 -5.43 11.41
CA ALA A 413 14.93 -6.85 11.56
C ALA A 413 15.83 -7.38 10.46
N MET A 414 16.49 -8.53 10.73
CA MET A 414 17.25 -9.28 9.73
C MET A 414 16.28 -10.04 8.81
N THR A 415 15.78 -9.35 7.78
CA THR A 415 14.87 -9.91 6.77
C THR A 415 15.60 -10.79 5.77
N GLU A 416 14.85 -11.52 4.92
CA GLU A 416 15.42 -12.34 3.85
C GLU A 416 16.21 -11.47 2.86
N THR A 417 15.72 -10.26 2.59
CA THR A 417 16.45 -9.26 1.79
C THR A 417 17.71 -8.75 2.52
N ALA A 418 17.62 -8.48 3.82
CA ALA A 418 18.76 -8.05 4.64
C ALA A 418 19.87 -9.12 4.67
N ASN A 419 19.48 -10.40 4.67
CA ASN A 419 20.43 -11.50 4.60
C ASN A 419 21.28 -11.55 3.31
N LEU A 420 20.87 -10.84 2.25
CA LEU A 420 21.65 -10.70 1.00
C LEU A 420 22.46 -9.38 0.96
N ALA A 421 22.20 -8.44 1.87
CA ALA A 421 22.76 -7.10 1.83
C ALA A 421 24.28 -7.05 2.11
N HIS A 422 24.94 -6.03 1.57
CA HIS A 422 26.32 -5.67 1.90
C HIS A 422 26.39 -4.89 3.21
N TYR A 423 25.37 -4.06 3.46
CA TYR A 423 25.20 -3.33 4.71
C TYR A 423 23.73 -3.42 5.17
N VAL A 424 23.55 -3.64 6.49
CA VAL A 424 22.24 -3.61 7.14
C VAL A 424 22.29 -2.54 8.21
N LEU A 425 21.38 -1.55 8.11
CA LEU A 425 21.32 -0.40 8.98
C LEU A 425 20.09 -0.50 9.90
N PRO A 426 20.25 -0.48 11.22
CA PRO A 426 19.17 -0.68 12.16
C PRO A 426 18.26 0.55 12.23
N ALA A 427 16.98 0.39 11.90
CA ALA A 427 15.96 1.40 12.06
C ALA A 427 15.24 1.29 13.41
N ALA A 428 14.86 2.44 13.99
CA ALA A 428 13.92 2.47 15.10
C ALA A 428 12.54 2.03 14.67
N THR A 429 11.77 1.35 15.54
CA THR A 429 10.38 0.98 15.23
C THR A 429 9.47 2.20 15.20
N GLN A 430 8.26 2.01 14.67
CA GLN A 430 7.23 3.06 14.63
C GLN A 430 6.73 3.49 16.02
N PHE A 431 7.10 2.77 17.08
CA PHE A 431 6.80 3.11 18.49
C PHE A 431 7.99 3.71 19.23
N GLU A 432 9.17 3.76 18.59
CA GLU A 432 10.43 4.30 19.12
C GLU A 432 10.84 5.63 18.47
N LYS A 433 10.05 6.13 17.52
CA LYS A 433 10.33 7.36 16.76
C LYS A 433 9.07 8.15 16.46
N TRP A 434 9.23 9.41 16.07
CA TRP A 434 8.14 10.16 15.45
C TRP A 434 7.88 9.63 14.05
N GLU A 435 6.62 9.22 13.79
CA GLU A 435 6.26 8.59 12.53
C GLU A 435 4.77 8.78 12.21
N CYS A 436 4.37 8.60 10.98
CA CYS A 436 2.99 8.72 10.56
C CYS A 436 2.60 7.70 9.48
N THR A 437 1.30 7.58 9.28
CA THR A 437 0.71 6.90 8.13
C THR A 437 0.25 7.95 7.12
N GLY A 438 0.72 7.85 5.88
CA GLY A 438 0.33 8.76 4.83
C GLY A 438 -0.94 8.35 4.08
N PHE A 439 -1.46 7.17 4.33
CA PHE A 439 -2.76 6.73 3.82
C PHE A 439 -3.87 7.27 4.71
N ASN A 440 -4.34 8.48 4.40
CA ASN A 440 -5.48 9.13 5.03
C ASN A 440 -6.60 9.11 4.00
N LEU A 441 -7.42 8.06 4.03
CA LEU A 441 -8.35 7.68 2.96
C LEU A 441 -9.81 7.82 3.39
N GLU A 442 -10.09 8.62 4.40
CA GLU A 442 -11.44 8.86 4.92
C GLU A 442 -12.11 10.02 4.19
N PHE A 443 -13.42 9.92 4.05
CA PHE A 443 -14.29 10.95 3.50
C PHE A 443 -15.69 10.86 4.16
N PRO A 444 -16.34 11.96 4.48
CA PRO A 444 -15.96 13.36 4.30
C PRO A 444 -14.94 13.87 5.31
N ASP A 445 -14.81 13.23 6.46
CA ASP A 445 -13.89 13.56 7.54
C ASP A 445 -12.58 12.81 7.32
N ASN A 446 -11.50 13.56 7.03
CA ASN A 446 -10.19 12.96 6.84
C ASN A 446 -9.28 13.30 8.03
N ALA A 447 -8.65 12.26 8.59
CA ALA A 447 -7.82 12.38 9.79
C ALA A 447 -6.35 12.07 9.49
N PHE A 448 -5.47 12.69 10.29
CA PHE A 448 -4.05 12.43 10.30
C PHE A 448 -3.56 12.20 11.72
N HIS A 449 -2.69 11.21 11.90
CA HIS A 449 -2.13 10.87 13.19
C HIS A 449 -0.60 10.86 13.11
N LEU A 450 0.05 11.82 13.76
CA LEU A 450 1.48 11.81 14.00
C LEU A 450 1.74 11.06 15.31
N ARG A 451 2.30 9.86 15.21
CA ARG A 451 2.68 9.05 16.36
C ARG A 451 3.95 9.61 16.98
N HIS A 452 3.97 9.75 18.32
CA HIS A 452 5.17 10.05 19.08
C HIS A 452 5.84 8.75 19.56
N PRO A 453 7.13 8.78 19.90
CA PRO A 453 7.80 7.63 20.52
C PRO A 453 7.19 7.35 21.89
N ILE A 454 6.72 6.14 22.10
CA ILE A 454 6.20 5.65 23.40
C ILE A 454 7.18 4.70 24.10
N LEU A 455 8.27 4.35 23.41
CA LEU A 455 9.40 3.60 23.93
C LEU A 455 10.71 4.25 23.51
N PRO A 456 11.79 4.12 24.29
CA PRO A 456 13.12 4.51 23.82
C PRO A 456 13.57 3.59 22.69
N PRO A 457 14.30 4.10 21.67
CA PRO A 457 14.87 3.25 20.64
C PRO A 457 15.93 2.32 21.23
N ARG A 458 16.22 1.20 20.52
CA ARG A 458 17.39 0.38 20.82
C ARG A 458 18.65 1.24 20.72
N PRO A 459 19.75 0.92 21.45
CA PRO A 459 20.87 1.84 21.67
C PRO A 459 21.49 2.45 20.41
N GLU A 460 21.59 1.71 19.32
CA GLU A 460 22.16 2.19 18.05
C GLU A 460 21.13 2.23 16.90
N ALA A 461 19.85 1.91 17.14
CA ALA A 461 18.81 2.07 16.15
C ALA A 461 18.46 3.56 15.96
N LEU A 462 18.42 4.01 14.71
CA LEU A 462 18.14 5.39 14.36
C LEU A 462 16.84 5.51 13.54
N PRO A 463 16.10 6.61 13.66
CA PRO A 463 15.03 6.90 12.71
C PRO A 463 15.60 7.16 11.31
N GLU A 464 14.89 6.75 10.26
CA GLU A 464 15.33 6.89 8.87
C GLU A 464 15.66 8.33 8.47
N PRO A 465 14.93 9.38 8.94
CA PRO A 465 15.33 10.77 8.73
C PRO A 465 16.75 11.09 9.17
N GLU A 466 17.19 10.54 10.31
CA GLU A 466 18.56 10.72 10.80
C GLU A 466 19.56 9.94 9.95
N ILE A 467 19.24 8.69 9.58
CA ILE A 467 20.11 7.85 8.74
C ILE A 467 20.39 8.56 7.40
N TYR A 468 19.33 8.99 6.71
CA TYR A 468 19.50 9.67 5.41
C TYR A 468 20.18 11.03 5.54
N THR A 469 19.86 11.80 6.57
CA THR A 469 20.51 13.12 6.77
C THR A 469 22.01 12.96 7.00
N ARG A 470 22.44 12.04 7.88
CA ARG A 470 23.87 11.75 8.10
C ARG A 470 24.56 11.21 6.84
N LEU A 471 23.88 10.37 6.07
CA LEU A 471 24.45 9.85 4.82
C LEU A 471 24.68 10.99 3.80
N LEU A 472 23.75 11.92 3.66
CA LEU A 472 23.89 13.09 2.79
C LEU A 472 25.00 14.03 3.26
N GLU A 473 25.15 14.22 4.57
CA GLU A 473 26.26 14.94 5.19
C GLU A 473 27.61 14.25 4.86
N ALA A 474 27.72 12.94 5.03
CA ALA A 474 28.90 12.15 4.69
C ALA A 474 29.22 12.15 3.17
N MET A 475 28.20 12.22 2.32
CA MET A 475 28.36 12.37 0.86
C MET A 475 28.81 13.79 0.45
N GLY A 476 28.78 14.78 1.35
CA GLY A 476 29.06 16.18 1.04
C GLY A 476 27.95 16.90 0.27
N GLU A 477 26.77 16.33 0.19
CA GLU A 477 25.61 16.92 -0.50
C GLU A 477 24.85 17.91 0.40
N LEU A 478 24.89 17.69 1.72
CA LEU A 478 24.25 18.53 2.72
C LEU A 478 25.32 19.29 3.53
N PRO A 479 25.42 20.63 3.41
CA PRO A 479 26.31 21.43 4.23
C PRO A 479 25.80 21.55 5.67
N PRO A 480 26.65 21.97 6.62
CA PRO A 480 26.20 22.31 7.97
C PRO A 480 25.03 23.28 7.97
N ALA A 481 24.05 23.02 8.81
CA ALA A 481 22.82 23.81 8.87
C ALA A 481 23.14 25.27 9.32
N PRO A 482 22.61 26.30 8.62
CA PRO A 482 22.92 27.71 8.87
C PRO A 482 22.55 28.12 10.30
N ALA A 483 23.49 28.74 11.02
CA ALA A 483 23.30 29.20 12.39
C ALA A 483 22.14 30.21 12.51
N LEU A 484 21.99 31.12 11.54
CA LEU A 484 20.89 32.08 11.51
C LEU A 484 19.52 31.42 11.48
N LEU A 485 19.34 30.34 10.67
CA LEU A 485 18.07 29.61 10.61
C LEU A 485 17.79 28.86 11.91
N LYS A 486 18.82 28.31 12.56
CA LYS A 486 18.69 27.70 13.88
C LYS A 486 18.25 28.69 14.94
N GLN A 487 18.88 29.88 14.97
CA GLN A 487 18.53 30.94 15.90
C GLN A 487 17.11 31.44 15.68
N LEU A 488 16.71 31.63 14.42
CA LEU A 488 15.36 32.06 14.07
C LEU A 488 14.31 31.03 14.49
N ALA A 489 14.58 29.77 14.22
CA ALA A 489 13.69 28.68 14.65
C ALA A 489 13.51 28.60 16.18
N ALA A 490 14.59 28.88 16.93
CA ALA A 490 14.56 28.90 18.40
C ALA A 490 13.82 30.12 18.98
N TRP A 491 13.81 31.24 18.26
CA TRP A 491 13.24 32.52 18.75
C TRP A 491 11.73 32.68 18.51
N GLU A 492 11.16 31.97 17.53
CA GLU A 492 9.82 32.23 16.98
C GLU A 492 8.63 31.44 17.53
N PRO A 493 8.73 30.32 18.33
CA PRO A 493 7.62 29.40 18.54
C PRO A 493 6.33 30.06 19.05
N SER A 494 6.44 31.07 19.91
CA SER A 494 5.30 31.69 20.60
C SER A 494 4.68 32.90 19.88
N ARG A 495 5.32 33.43 18.84
CA ARG A 495 4.90 34.72 18.22
C ARG A 495 4.27 34.56 16.84
N THR A 496 4.83 33.72 15.98
CA THR A 496 4.46 33.61 14.57
C THR A 496 4.16 32.20 14.11
N GLN A 497 4.12 31.23 15.02
CA GLN A 497 3.91 29.81 14.68
C GLN A 497 4.90 29.32 13.59
N HIS A 498 6.17 29.75 13.68
CA HIS A 498 7.25 29.45 12.73
C HIS A 498 7.10 30.06 11.31
N LEU A 499 6.17 30.98 11.06
CA LEU A 499 6.00 31.57 9.72
C LEU A 499 7.20 32.42 9.28
N GLY A 500 7.86 33.15 10.19
CA GLY A 500 9.07 33.87 9.89
C GLY A 500 10.23 32.92 9.55
N PHE A 501 10.35 31.78 10.25
CA PHE A 501 11.30 30.74 9.84
C PHE A 501 10.99 30.22 8.43
N VAL A 502 9.74 29.95 8.10
CA VAL A 502 9.34 29.48 6.76
C VAL A 502 9.73 30.48 5.69
N ALA A 503 9.49 31.80 5.93
CA ALA A 503 9.85 32.83 5.00
C ALA A 503 11.37 32.93 4.80
N ALA A 504 12.16 32.94 5.89
CA ALA A 504 13.61 32.98 5.85
C ALA A 504 14.21 31.72 5.21
N PHE A 505 13.65 30.54 5.51
CA PHE A 505 14.03 29.25 4.91
C PHE A 505 13.77 29.23 3.40
N GLY A 506 12.62 29.73 2.97
CA GLY A 506 12.28 29.89 1.55
C GLY A 506 13.24 30.83 0.82
N ALA A 507 13.57 31.97 1.43
CA ALA A 507 14.56 32.90 0.90
C ALA A 507 15.96 32.26 0.81
N TYR A 508 16.40 31.57 1.84
CA TYR A 508 17.66 30.82 1.84
C TYR A 508 17.74 29.79 0.71
N LEU A 509 16.69 28.99 0.53
CA LEU A 509 16.63 27.99 -0.57
C LEU A 509 16.56 28.65 -1.95
N SER A 510 15.97 29.85 -2.05
CA SER A 510 15.92 30.60 -3.31
C SER A 510 17.29 31.13 -3.74
N MET A 511 18.10 31.53 -2.78
CA MET A 511 19.50 31.91 -2.99
C MET A 511 20.42 30.71 -3.21
N ASN A 512 20.10 29.55 -2.60
CA ASN A 512 20.88 28.31 -2.66
C ASN A 512 20.12 27.22 -3.39
N LYS A 513 19.79 27.41 -4.66
CA LYS A 513 18.91 26.52 -5.45
C LYS A 513 19.34 25.06 -5.45
N ARG A 514 20.67 24.78 -5.38
CA ARG A 514 21.24 23.42 -5.28
C ARG A 514 20.79 22.67 -4.02
N LEU A 515 20.39 23.38 -2.97
CA LEU A 515 19.95 22.79 -1.69
C LEU A 515 18.43 22.52 -1.62
N LYS A 516 17.64 23.03 -2.58
CA LYS A 516 16.19 22.76 -2.64
C LYS A 516 15.84 21.27 -2.54
N PRO A 517 16.57 20.35 -3.23
CA PRO A 517 16.30 18.91 -3.10
C PRO A 517 16.48 18.36 -1.69
N TYR A 518 17.25 19.04 -0.84
CA TYR A 518 17.61 18.60 0.52
C TYR A 518 16.86 19.38 1.62
N ALA A 519 15.74 20.01 1.27
CA ALA A 519 14.97 20.85 2.18
C ALA A 519 14.52 20.12 3.45
N ALA A 520 14.09 18.87 3.35
CA ALA A 520 13.64 18.11 4.52
C ALA A 520 14.77 17.90 5.54
N SER A 521 15.97 17.50 5.10
CA SER A 521 17.12 17.33 5.99
C SER A 521 17.63 18.68 6.57
N LEU A 522 17.54 19.75 5.81
CA LEU A 522 17.84 21.09 6.34
C LEU A 522 16.82 21.50 7.42
N MET A 523 15.53 21.24 7.22
CA MET A 523 14.49 21.48 8.23
C MET A 523 14.71 20.59 9.46
N TYR A 524 15.08 19.34 9.26
CA TYR A 524 15.44 18.42 10.33
C TYR A 524 16.55 18.96 11.23
N ARG A 525 17.59 19.57 10.64
CA ARG A 525 18.75 20.13 11.36
C ARG A 525 18.54 21.57 11.86
N THR A 526 17.50 22.28 11.43
CA THR A 526 17.23 23.69 11.81
C THR A 526 16.00 23.80 12.70
N LEU A 527 14.80 23.67 12.14
CA LEU A 527 13.53 23.73 12.85
C LEU A 527 13.32 22.54 13.78
N GLY A 528 13.68 21.34 13.31
CA GLY A 528 13.39 20.09 13.99
C GLY A 528 13.74 20.05 15.48
N PRO A 529 14.96 20.48 15.93
CA PRO A 529 15.32 20.48 17.34
C PRO A 529 14.44 21.37 18.23
N GLN A 530 13.70 22.32 17.63
CA GLN A 530 12.81 23.25 18.34
C GLN A 530 11.37 22.69 18.48
N LEU A 531 11.03 21.64 17.72
CA LEU A 531 9.72 21.00 17.79
C LEU A 531 9.66 20.08 19.01
N LYS A 532 9.15 20.63 20.11
CA LYS A 532 8.99 19.94 21.41
C LYS A 532 7.52 19.98 21.83
N PRO A 533 6.69 19.06 21.34
CA PRO A 533 5.28 18.99 21.74
C PRO A 533 5.17 18.72 23.24
N ALA A 534 4.23 19.44 23.92
CA ALA A 534 4.03 19.34 25.36
C ALA A 534 3.62 17.93 25.83
N ARG A 535 3.01 17.14 24.94
CA ARG A 535 2.57 15.76 25.19
C ARG A 535 3.69 14.73 25.33
N ALA A 536 4.86 15.03 24.87
CA ALA A 536 5.99 14.12 24.96
C ALA A 536 6.62 14.26 26.36
N GLU A 537 6.25 13.42 27.32
CA GLU A 537 7.03 13.26 28.56
C GLU A 537 8.49 12.87 28.28
N ALA A 538 8.72 12.27 27.15
CA ALA A 538 10.05 12.13 26.61
C ALA A 538 10.53 13.50 26.11
N ASP A 539 10.88 14.40 27.01
CA ASP A 539 11.79 15.57 26.77
C ASP A 539 13.05 15.20 25.97
N ARG A 540 13.14 13.97 25.52
CA ARG A 540 14.34 13.30 25.03
C ARG A 540 14.42 13.19 23.52
N ILE A 541 13.28 13.16 22.78
CA ILE A 541 13.30 13.02 21.30
C ILE A 541 12.44 14.12 20.69
N SER A 542 13.08 15.16 20.15
CA SER A 542 12.37 16.22 19.41
C SER A 542 11.60 15.65 18.23
N ALA A 543 10.49 16.27 17.86
CA ALA A 543 9.72 15.92 16.67
C ALA A 543 10.41 16.34 15.36
N ALA A 544 11.74 16.29 15.33
CA ALA A 544 12.56 16.79 14.22
C ALA A 544 12.14 16.19 12.87
N ALA A 545 11.81 14.91 12.86
CA ALA A 545 11.33 14.22 11.67
C ALA A 545 10.05 14.82 11.08
N ALA A 546 9.22 15.45 11.93
CA ALA A 546 7.96 16.07 11.52
C ALA A 546 8.13 17.50 10.94
N ALA A 547 9.33 18.08 10.96
CA ALA A 547 9.55 19.46 10.50
C ALA A 547 9.02 19.72 9.08
N PRO A 548 9.15 18.83 8.08
CA PRO A 548 8.58 19.05 6.74
C PRO A 548 7.05 19.12 6.70
N LEU A 549 6.36 18.55 7.71
CA LEU A 549 4.89 18.60 7.78
C LEU A 549 4.36 20.03 7.90
N LEU A 550 5.15 20.97 8.43
CA LEU A 550 4.78 22.38 8.45
C LEU A 550 4.52 22.92 7.02
N GLY A 551 5.44 22.64 6.10
CA GLY A 551 5.27 23.05 4.69
C GLY A 551 4.04 22.38 4.05
N LEU A 552 3.82 21.10 4.32
CA LEU A 552 2.67 20.35 3.78
C LEU A 552 1.34 20.82 4.37
N ALA A 553 1.29 21.17 5.66
CA ALA A 553 0.10 21.75 6.29
C ALA A 553 -0.24 23.13 5.73
N LEU A 554 0.78 23.96 5.46
CA LEU A 554 0.60 25.26 4.80
C LEU A 554 0.05 25.07 3.37
N GLU A 555 0.59 24.12 2.61
CA GLU A 555 0.13 23.80 1.25
C GLU A 555 -1.31 23.28 1.25
N LEU A 556 -1.65 22.34 2.15
CA LEU A 556 -3.02 21.80 2.28
C LEU A 556 -4.02 22.93 2.63
N ALA A 557 -3.68 23.79 3.58
CA ALA A 557 -4.53 24.91 3.99
C ALA A 557 -4.71 25.97 2.88
N GLN A 558 -3.75 26.11 1.96
CA GLN A 558 -3.89 26.97 0.78
C GLN A 558 -4.75 26.34 -0.30
N ARG A 559 -4.63 25.03 -0.49
CA ARG A 559 -5.37 24.27 -1.51
C ARG A 559 -6.82 24.04 -1.11
N GLU A 560 -7.08 23.70 0.17
CA GLU A 560 -8.37 23.30 0.71
C GLU A 560 -8.76 24.13 1.95
N PRO A 561 -8.79 25.48 1.89
CA PRO A 561 -8.95 26.31 3.09
C PRO A 561 -10.28 26.08 3.81
N GLU A 562 -11.38 25.90 3.07
CA GLU A 562 -12.71 25.70 3.68
C GLU A 562 -12.85 24.31 4.31
N ALA A 563 -12.30 23.28 3.69
CA ALA A 563 -12.30 21.94 4.25
C ALA A 563 -11.45 21.85 5.55
N VAL A 564 -10.31 22.58 5.59
CA VAL A 564 -9.49 22.70 6.79
C VAL A 564 -10.19 23.47 7.91
N ARG A 565 -10.93 24.56 7.59
CA ARG A 565 -11.74 25.31 8.58
C ARG A 565 -12.89 24.45 9.12
N ARG A 566 -13.60 23.72 8.26
CA ARG A 566 -14.68 22.81 8.68
C ARG A 566 -14.16 21.67 9.57
N ALA A 567 -12.89 21.30 9.47
CA ALA A 567 -12.24 20.37 10.38
C ALA A 567 -11.93 20.96 11.77
N GLY A 568 -12.24 22.26 12.00
CA GLY A 568 -12.10 22.94 13.28
C GLY A 568 -10.81 23.74 13.44
N HIS A 569 -10.00 23.91 12.39
CA HIS A 569 -8.81 24.75 12.43
C HIS A 569 -9.16 26.23 12.18
N VAL A 570 -8.51 27.12 12.92
CA VAL A 570 -8.75 28.55 12.86
C VAL A 570 -7.51 29.29 12.32
N GLY A 571 -7.75 30.37 11.60
CA GLY A 571 -6.67 31.21 11.07
C GLY A 571 -7.08 31.93 9.80
N ASN A 572 -6.26 32.93 9.44
CA ASN A 572 -6.36 33.58 8.14
C ASN A 572 -5.58 32.77 7.07
N ARG A 573 -5.49 33.29 5.87
CA ARG A 573 -4.82 32.61 4.75
C ARG A 573 -3.37 32.21 5.05
N LEU A 574 -2.67 32.92 5.94
CA LEU A 574 -1.26 32.67 6.29
C LEU A 574 -1.14 31.74 7.51
N THR A 575 -2.02 31.84 8.48
CA THR A 575 -1.88 31.16 9.78
C THR A 575 -2.67 29.84 9.87
N LEU A 576 -3.62 29.60 8.96
CA LEU A 576 -4.47 28.40 8.99
C LEU A 576 -3.67 27.10 8.94
N GLY A 577 -2.64 27.03 8.04
CA GLY A 577 -1.79 25.86 7.93
C GLY A 577 -0.87 25.67 9.14
N ALA A 578 -0.43 26.77 9.77
CA ALA A 578 0.33 26.69 11.00
C ALA A 578 -0.52 26.20 12.18
N SER A 579 -1.81 26.61 12.26
CA SER A 579 -2.77 26.07 13.23
C SER A 579 -3.02 24.57 13.02
N LEU A 580 -3.16 24.14 11.78
CA LEU A 580 -3.25 22.71 11.44
C LEU A 580 -1.99 21.94 11.87
N PHE A 581 -0.81 22.46 11.56
CA PHE A 581 0.45 21.83 11.97
C PHE A 581 0.59 21.71 13.48
N GLN A 582 0.21 22.75 14.23
CA GLN A 582 0.21 22.71 15.68
C GLN A 582 -0.73 21.63 16.22
N ALA A 583 -1.93 21.49 15.64
CA ALA A 583 -2.86 20.42 16.02
C ALA A 583 -2.30 19.02 15.73
N ILE A 584 -1.58 18.84 14.60
CA ILE A 584 -0.91 17.59 14.27
C ILE A 584 0.17 17.25 15.31
N LEU A 585 0.94 18.25 15.76
CA LEU A 585 1.98 18.05 16.77
C LEU A 585 1.43 17.72 18.15
N GLU A 586 0.35 18.38 18.58
CA GLU A 586 -0.09 18.38 19.98
C GLU A 586 -1.16 17.33 20.31
N ARG A 587 -1.87 16.78 19.32
CA ARG A 587 -2.98 15.85 19.56
C ARG A 587 -2.53 14.39 19.50
N PRO A 588 -2.37 13.71 20.64
CA PRO A 588 -1.93 12.32 20.66
C PRO A 588 -2.98 11.33 20.14
N GLU A 589 -4.25 11.73 20.14
CA GLU A 589 -5.37 10.96 19.57
C GLU A 589 -5.50 11.09 18.05
N GLY A 590 -4.69 11.94 17.42
CA GLY A 590 -4.83 12.32 16.02
C GLY A 590 -5.74 13.52 15.80
N THR A 591 -5.78 14.07 14.61
CA THR A 591 -6.58 15.26 14.28
C THR A 591 -7.26 15.13 12.94
N LEU A 592 -8.47 15.69 12.81
CA LEU A 592 -9.07 15.91 11.50
C LEU A 592 -8.25 16.98 10.76
N ILE A 593 -7.86 16.68 9.53
CA ILE A 593 -7.11 17.61 8.67
C ILE A 593 -8.03 18.34 7.72
N THR A 594 -9.08 17.67 7.23
CA THR A 594 -10.11 18.26 6.37
C THR A 594 -11.47 17.65 6.67
N ARG A 595 -12.54 18.44 6.42
CA ARG A 595 -13.91 17.98 6.31
C ARG A 595 -14.48 18.49 5.00
N HIS A 596 -14.71 17.57 4.06
CA HIS A 596 -15.24 17.88 2.73
C HIS A 596 -16.79 17.87 2.72
N GLN A 597 -17.36 18.51 1.70
CA GLN A 597 -18.73 18.29 1.26
C GLN A 597 -18.74 17.33 0.08
N TYR A 598 -19.78 16.54 -0.08
CA TYR A 598 -19.84 15.50 -1.11
C TYR A 598 -19.71 16.09 -2.52
N GLU A 599 -20.32 17.25 -2.75
CA GLU A 599 -20.34 17.97 -4.03
C GLU A 599 -18.95 18.50 -4.42
N GLU A 600 -17.99 18.52 -3.48
CA GLU A 600 -16.62 18.96 -3.73
C GLU A 600 -15.77 17.88 -4.44
N SER A 601 -16.23 16.63 -4.54
CA SER A 601 -15.45 15.54 -5.19
C SER A 601 -15.07 15.86 -6.62
N GLY A 602 -15.93 16.51 -7.40
CA GLY A 602 -15.64 16.93 -8.77
C GLY A 602 -14.43 17.89 -8.91
N ARG A 603 -14.09 18.64 -7.84
CA ARG A 603 -12.93 19.55 -7.85
C ARG A 603 -11.57 18.85 -7.95
N PHE A 604 -11.52 17.56 -7.71
CA PHE A 604 -10.29 16.76 -7.82
C PHE A 604 -10.02 16.28 -9.25
N ILE A 605 -10.96 16.41 -10.17
CA ILE A 605 -10.76 16.14 -11.61
C ILE A 605 -9.78 17.18 -12.15
N ARG A 606 -8.76 16.71 -12.90
CA ARG A 606 -7.64 17.52 -13.39
C ARG A 606 -7.56 17.61 -14.90
N HIS A 607 -8.55 17.10 -15.63
CA HIS A 607 -8.71 17.41 -17.05
C HIS A 607 -9.07 18.89 -17.23
N GLU A 608 -8.64 19.50 -18.32
CA GLU A 608 -8.85 20.94 -18.61
C GLU A 608 -10.35 21.29 -18.71
N ASP A 609 -11.17 20.36 -19.17
CA ASP A 609 -12.62 20.49 -19.26
C ASP A 609 -13.35 20.21 -17.95
N GLY A 610 -12.65 19.80 -16.90
CA GLY A 610 -13.21 19.46 -15.60
C GLY A 610 -14.11 18.22 -15.60
N ARG A 611 -14.05 17.38 -16.65
CA ARG A 611 -14.92 16.20 -16.82
C ARG A 611 -14.16 14.90 -16.63
N VAL A 612 -14.88 13.84 -16.30
CA VAL A 612 -14.36 12.46 -16.28
C VAL A 612 -14.32 11.96 -17.72
N HIS A 613 -13.16 11.49 -18.18
CA HIS A 613 -12.99 10.96 -19.53
C HIS A 613 -13.23 9.44 -19.52
N LEU A 614 -14.39 9.01 -20.00
CA LEU A 614 -14.78 7.60 -20.00
C LEU A 614 -14.19 6.82 -21.18
N GLU A 615 -13.93 7.47 -22.30
CA GLU A 615 -13.30 6.86 -23.47
C GLU A 615 -11.79 6.77 -23.26
N ILE A 616 -11.30 5.57 -23.01
CA ILE A 616 -9.87 5.24 -22.90
C ILE A 616 -9.60 4.15 -23.94
N PRO A 617 -9.00 4.51 -25.10
CA PRO A 617 -8.88 3.60 -26.24
C PRO A 617 -8.23 2.26 -25.90
N GLU A 618 -7.17 2.27 -25.08
CA GLU A 618 -6.45 1.07 -24.67
C GLU A 618 -7.37 0.12 -23.86
N LEU A 619 -8.23 0.66 -23.01
CA LEU A 619 -9.14 -0.14 -22.17
C LEU A 619 -10.39 -0.57 -22.91
N LEU A 620 -10.90 0.24 -23.86
CA LEU A 620 -11.97 -0.18 -24.76
C LEU A 620 -11.52 -1.32 -25.66
N GLN A 621 -10.28 -1.27 -26.17
CA GLN A 621 -9.70 -2.38 -26.93
C GLN A 621 -9.55 -3.65 -26.07
N MET A 622 -9.12 -3.52 -24.81
CA MET A 622 -9.04 -4.67 -23.90
C MET A 622 -10.42 -5.24 -23.57
N LEU A 623 -11.43 -4.37 -23.40
CA LEU A 623 -12.82 -4.79 -23.18
C LEU A 623 -13.37 -5.55 -24.37
N HIS A 624 -13.13 -5.02 -25.57
CA HIS A 624 -13.51 -5.69 -26.82
C HIS A 624 -12.87 -7.07 -26.96
N ALA A 625 -11.58 -7.16 -26.66
CA ALA A 625 -10.80 -8.40 -26.77
C ALA A 625 -11.30 -9.53 -25.84
N LEU A 626 -12.03 -9.22 -24.75
CA LEU A 626 -12.64 -10.24 -23.89
C LEU A 626 -13.60 -11.16 -24.64
N GLN A 627 -14.25 -10.68 -25.73
CA GLN A 627 -15.23 -11.47 -26.50
C GLN A 627 -14.58 -12.65 -27.18
N ASP A 628 -13.36 -12.49 -27.66
CA ASP A 628 -12.60 -13.47 -28.42
C ASP A 628 -11.59 -14.25 -27.57
N GLU A 629 -11.50 -13.96 -26.28
CA GLU A 629 -10.54 -14.60 -25.38
C GLU A 629 -10.90 -16.09 -25.19
N PRO A 630 -9.96 -17.01 -25.48
CA PRO A 630 -10.21 -18.43 -25.29
C PRO A 630 -10.43 -18.78 -23.81
N GLU A 631 -11.35 -19.69 -23.53
CA GLU A 631 -11.55 -20.18 -22.17
C GLU A 631 -10.41 -21.13 -21.78
N GLN A 632 -9.56 -20.67 -20.85
CA GLN A 632 -8.51 -21.49 -20.26
C GLN A 632 -8.90 -21.80 -18.82
N VAL A 633 -9.20 -23.07 -18.53
CA VAL A 633 -9.53 -23.52 -17.17
C VAL A 633 -8.40 -24.39 -16.64
N PRO A 634 -7.47 -23.88 -15.84
CA PRO A 634 -6.47 -24.71 -15.17
C PRO A 634 -7.12 -25.75 -14.26
N SER A 635 -6.45 -26.86 -14.00
CA SER A 635 -6.97 -27.90 -13.12
C SER A 635 -7.17 -27.38 -11.69
N LEU A 636 -6.27 -26.52 -11.23
CA LEU A 636 -6.38 -25.73 -9.99
C LEU A 636 -5.79 -24.34 -10.20
N VAL A 637 -6.44 -23.36 -9.60
CA VAL A 637 -5.96 -21.97 -9.51
C VAL A 637 -5.61 -21.66 -8.06
N LEU A 638 -4.36 -21.25 -7.80
CA LEU A 638 -3.93 -20.77 -6.49
C LEU A 638 -4.26 -19.28 -6.35
N LEU A 639 -5.01 -18.94 -5.31
CA LEU A 639 -5.11 -17.59 -4.78
C LEU A 639 -3.95 -17.36 -3.80
N ALA A 640 -2.86 -16.79 -4.30
CA ALA A 640 -1.69 -16.51 -3.50
C ALA A 640 -1.93 -15.29 -2.60
N GLY A 641 -1.66 -15.43 -1.30
CA GLY A 641 -1.74 -14.33 -0.35
C GLY A 641 -3.11 -14.11 0.29
N GLU A 642 -3.80 -15.17 0.67
CA GLU A 642 -5.04 -15.08 1.44
C GLU A 642 -4.84 -14.30 2.75
N ARG A 643 -5.82 -13.44 3.08
CA ARG A 643 -5.89 -12.73 4.37
C ARG A 643 -6.59 -13.61 5.41
N ARG A 644 -5.87 -13.99 6.47
CA ARG A 644 -6.37 -14.78 7.61
C ARG A 644 -6.27 -14.01 8.92
N ALA A 645 -6.82 -14.57 9.98
CA ALA A 645 -6.78 -13.98 11.32
C ALA A 645 -5.35 -13.82 11.87
N TYR A 646 -4.45 -14.73 11.48
CA TYR A 646 -3.07 -14.83 12.01
C TYR A 646 -2.02 -14.45 10.98
N ASN A 647 -2.34 -13.58 10.01
CA ASN A 647 -1.36 -12.98 9.14
C ASN A 647 -1.51 -11.46 9.05
N ALA A 648 -0.40 -10.74 8.99
CA ALA A 648 -0.33 -9.30 8.87
C ALA A 648 0.92 -8.91 8.07
N ASN A 649 0.92 -9.21 6.77
CA ASN A 649 2.08 -9.11 5.90
C ASN A 649 3.30 -9.83 6.54
N GLN A 650 4.48 -9.19 6.56
CA GLN A 650 5.69 -9.73 7.19
C GLN A 650 6.07 -8.98 8.47
N ILE A 651 5.14 -8.20 9.02
CA ILE A 651 5.38 -7.37 10.21
C ILE A 651 5.62 -8.24 11.44
N TYR A 652 4.86 -9.32 11.60
CA TYR A 652 5.00 -10.24 12.71
C TYR A 652 5.96 -11.38 12.36
N ARG A 653 7.23 -11.24 12.74
CA ARG A 653 8.26 -12.26 12.54
C ARG A 653 8.23 -13.35 13.60
N ASP A 654 7.91 -13.01 14.86
CA ASP A 654 7.79 -13.98 15.94
C ASP A 654 6.69 -15.03 15.63
N PRO A 655 7.04 -16.33 15.51
CA PRO A 655 6.07 -17.39 15.24
C PRO A 655 5.05 -17.59 16.35
N ALA A 656 5.33 -17.18 17.57
CA ALA A 656 4.43 -17.33 18.72
C ALA A 656 3.08 -16.63 18.50
N TRP A 657 3.03 -15.58 17.69
CA TRP A 657 1.78 -14.91 17.32
C TRP A 657 0.86 -15.80 16.47
N ARG A 658 1.41 -16.78 15.74
CA ARG A 658 0.71 -17.68 14.81
C ARG A 658 0.45 -19.08 15.37
N ARG A 659 0.53 -19.27 16.68
CA ARG A 659 0.38 -20.59 17.31
C ARG A 659 -0.92 -21.36 16.93
N ASN A 660 -1.98 -20.66 16.48
CA ASN A 660 -3.25 -21.25 16.04
C ASN A 660 -3.33 -21.52 14.53
N ASP A 661 -2.33 -21.06 13.74
CA ASP A 661 -2.17 -21.36 12.31
C ASP A 661 -0.66 -21.35 12.02
N PRO A 662 0.11 -22.30 12.60
CA PRO A 662 1.57 -22.26 12.58
C PRO A 662 2.15 -22.53 11.19
N GLU A 663 1.48 -23.35 10.41
CA GLU A 663 1.99 -23.84 9.12
C GLU A 663 1.54 -23.01 7.91
N GLY A 664 0.47 -22.24 8.03
CA GLY A 664 -0.10 -21.53 6.89
C GLY A 664 -0.61 -22.50 5.82
N ALA A 665 -1.47 -23.45 6.22
CA ALA A 665 -1.89 -24.56 5.39
C ALA A 665 -2.52 -24.11 4.05
N LEU A 666 -2.31 -24.93 3.00
CA LEU A 666 -3.02 -24.80 1.73
C LEU A 666 -4.47 -25.25 1.91
N ARG A 667 -5.40 -24.33 1.68
CA ARG A 667 -6.83 -24.63 1.70
C ARG A 667 -7.29 -25.16 0.36
N MET A 668 -8.11 -26.20 0.40
CA MET A 668 -8.64 -26.91 -0.78
C MET A 668 -10.08 -27.33 -0.52
N HIS A 669 -10.90 -27.31 -1.58
CA HIS A 669 -12.27 -27.84 -1.51
C HIS A 669 -12.23 -29.37 -1.24
N PRO A 670 -13.12 -29.92 -0.38
CA PRO A 670 -13.11 -31.34 -0.03
C PRO A 670 -13.16 -32.31 -1.23
N GLU A 671 -13.97 -32.02 -2.25
CA GLU A 671 -14.06 -32.86 -3.46
C GLU A 671 -12.77 -32.83 -4.30
N ASP A 672 -12.09 -31.65 -4.40
CA ASP A 672 -10.81 -31.54 -5.10
C ASP A 672 -9.70 -32.30 -4.36
N ALA A 673 -9.74 -32.30 -3.02
CA ALA A 673 -8.83 -33.06 -2.18
C ALA A 673 -9.06 -34.56 -2.34
N GLN A 674 -10.33 -35.01 -2.27
CA GLN A 674 -10.70 -36.40 -2.45
C GLN A 674 -10.24 -36.96 -3.82
N ALA A 675 -10.44 -36.20 -4.89
CA ALA A 675 -10.01 -36.57 -6.24
C ALA A 675 -8.48 -36.75 -6.36
N ARG A 676 -7.71 -36.26 -5.40
CA ARG A 676 -6.24 -36.32 -5.34
C ARG A 676 -5.71 -37.21 -4.20
N GLY A 677 -6.63 -37.93 -3.51
CA GLY A 677 -6.27 -38.77 -2.37
C GLY A 677 -5.75 -38.01 -1.16
N LEU A 678 -6.15 -36.72 -1.00
CA LEU A 678 -5.71 -35.84 0.07
C LEU A 678 -6.79 -35.74 1.17
N ILE A 679 -6.34 -35.64 2.41
CA ILE A 679 -7.18 -35.41 3.59
C ILE A 679 -6.65 -34.21 4.36
N SER A 680 -7.40 -33.64 5.28
CA SER A 680 -6.96 -32.56 6.15
C SER A 680 -5.75 -33.00 6.99
N GLY A 681 -4.72 -32.16 7.05
CA GLY A 681 -3.44 -32.47 7.70
C GLY A 681 -2.43 -33.24 6.82
N ALA A 682 -2.81 -33.71 5.63
CA ALA A 682 -1.90 -34.39 4.73
C ALA A 682 -0.81 -33.44 4.22
N ARG A 683 0.41 -33.98 4.02
CA ARG A 683 1.48 -33.28 3.32
C ARG A 683 1.30 -33.42 1.81
N ALA A 684 1.41 -32.33 1.10
CA ALA A 684 1.28 -32.29 -0.36
C ALA A 684 2.37 -31.44 -0.99
N LEU A 685 2.66 -31.69 -2.26
CA LEU A 685 3.49 -30.84 -3.09
C LEU A 685 2.60 -29.97 -3.97
N CYS A 686 2.68 -28.67 -3.79
CA CYS A 686 2.05 -27.67 -4.66
C CYS A 686 3.09 -27.18 -5.67
N THR A 687 2.81 -27.33 -6.96
CA THR A 687 3.74 -27.01 -8.05
C THR A 687 3.12 -26.03 -9.03
N SER A 688 3.86 -25.02 -9.43
CA SER A 688 3.56 -24.10 -10.53
C SER A 688 4.66 -24.21 -11.61
N GLU A 689 4.56 -23.38 -12.64
CA GLU A 689 5.62 -23.28 -13.66
C GLU A 689 6.96 -22.76 -13.11
N THR A 690 6.95 -22.02 -11.98
CA THR A 690 8.16 -21.40 -11.39
C THR A 690 8.82 -22.27 -10.34
N GLY A 691 8.09 -23.12 -9.66
CA GLY A 691 8.66 -23.92 -8.59
C GLY A 691 7.64 -24.80 -7.85
N SER A 692 8.09 -25.38 -6.75
CA SER A 692 7.28 -26.28 -5.92
C SER A 692 7.44 -25.97 -4.44
N LEU A 693 6.39 -26.14 -3.67
CA LEU A 693 6.38 -26.00 -2.21
C LEU A 693 5.70 -27.21 -1.56
N GLU A 694 6.34 -27.71 -0.52
CA GLU A 694 5.65 -28.62 0.40
C GLU A 694 4.69 -27.84 1.28
N VAL A 695 3.46 -28.30 1.38
CA VAL A 695 2.37 -27.68 2.12
C VAL A 695 1.58 -28.69 2.95
N THR A 696 0.99 -28.24 4.03
CA THR A 696 -0.05 -29.01 4.74
C THR A 696 -1.41 -28.64 4.16
N VAL A 697 -2.27 -29.61 3.94
CA VAL A 697 -3.61 -29.41 3.37
C VAL A 697 -4.64 -29.15 4.49
N GLU A 698 -5.47 -28.12 4.31
CA GLU A 698 -6.65 -27.81 5.12
C GLU A 698 -7.89 -27.87 4.22
N LEU A 699 -8.91 -28.62 4.62
CA LEU A 699 -10.16 -28.66 3.85
C LEU A 699 -11.04 -27.45 4.17
N ASP A 700 -11.57 -26.77 3.14
CA ASP A 700 -12.46 -25.61 3.27
C ASP A 700 -13.58 -25.70 2.22
N ASP A 701 -14.79 -26.01 2.66
CA ASP A 701 -15.99 -26.08 1.82
C ASP A 701 -16.51 -24.72 1.35
N GLY A 702 -15.97 -23.64 1.90
CA GLY A 702 -16.22 -22.27 1.42
C GLY A 702 -15.46 -21.92 0.14
N LEU A 703 -14.42 -22.69 -0.22
CA LEU A 703 -13.72 -22.53 -1.49
C LEU A 703 -14.58 -23.05 -2.64
N ARG A 704 -14.46 -22.40 -3.79
CA ARG A 704 -14.98 -22.95 -5.03
C ARG A 704 -14.12 -24.14 -5.48
N ARG A 705 -14.72 -25.14 -6.13
CA ARG A 705 -13.97 -26.24 -6.78
C ARG A 705 -13.04 -25.67 -7.87
N GLY A 706 -11.89 -26.31 -8.05
CA GLY A 706 -10.87 -25.88 -8.99
C GLY A 706 -9.98 -24.75 -8.47
N MET A 707 -10.09 -24.38 -7.18
CA MET A 707 -9.20 -23.39 -6.58
C MET A 707 -8.60 -23.85 -5.25
N VAL A 708 -7.43 -23.34 -4.97
CA VAL A 708 -6.73 -23.49 -3.70
C VAL A 708 -6.25 -22.13 -3.19
N SER A 709 -5.99 -22.00 -1.89
CA SER A 709 -5.45 -20.75 -1.35
C SER A 709 -4.33 -20.97 -0.35
N LEU A 710 -3.31 -20.11 -0.40
CA LEU A 710 -2.24 -20.02 0.57
C LEU A 710 -2.19 -18.62 1.18
N PRO A 711 -1.90 -18.49 2.48
CA PRO A 711 -1.79 -17.19 3.14
C PRO A 711 -0.47 -16.51 2.83
N HIS A 712 -0.43 -15.16 2.83
CA HIS A 712 0.81 -14.40 2.87
C HIS A 712 1.31 -14.25 4.32
N GLY A 713 2.56 -13.74 4.48
CA GLY A 713 3.15 -13.47 5.79
C GLY A 713 3.73 -14.69 6.49
N TYR A 714 4.01 -15.74 5.72
CA TYR A 714 4.73 -16.94 6.14
C TYR A 714 6.06 -17.04 5.38
N GLY A 715 6.83 -18.10 5.66
CA GLY A 715 8.11 -18.37 5.01
C GLY A 715 9.27 -17.49 5.50
N MET A 716 9.05 -16.71 6.55
CA MET A 716 10.10 -15.91 7.19
C MET A 716 11.02 -16.81 8.03
N ARG A 717 12.31 -16.48 8.01
CA ARG A 717 13.28 -17.02 8.96
C ARG A 717 13.20 -16.25 10.27
N TYR A 718 13.36 -16.91 11.40
CA TYR A 718 13.38 -16.29 12.71
C TYR A 718 14.58 -16.80 13.52
N GLN A 719 15.38 -15.91 14.08
CA GLN A 719 16.61 -16.22 14.82
C GLN A 719 17.56 -17.14 14.04
N GLY A 720 17.71 -16.91 12.73
CA GLY A 720 18.58 -17.72 11.88
C GLY A 720 18.07 -19.14 11.58
N GLY A 721 16.89 -19.50 12.07
CA GLY A 721 16.26 -20.81 11.83
C GLY A 721 15.76 -20.98 10.38
N PRO A 722 15.17 -22.15 10.07
CA PRO A 722 14.58 -22.41 8.77
C PRO A 722 13.35 -21.52 8.51
N PRO A 723 12.93 -21.36 7.23
CA PRO A 723 11.69 -20.68 6.89
C PRO A 723 10.48 -21.34 7.60
N GLN A 724 9.59 -20.51 8.13
CA GLN A 724 8.41 -20.97 8.86
C GLN A 724 7.16 -20.84 8.01
N GLY A 725 6.66 -21.95 7.50
CA GLY A 725 5.55 -22.03 6.55
C GLY A 725 5.97 -21.69 5.10
N PRO A 726 5.02 -21.61 4.17
CA PRO A 726 5.29 -21.53 2.75
C PRO A 726 5.85 -20.18 2.31
N GLN A 727 6.92 -20.20 1.52
CA GLN A 727 7.42 -19.04 0.77
C GLN A 727 6.63 -18.92 -0.55
N ILE A 728 5.42 -18.44 -0.44
CA ILE A 728 4.40 -18.49 -1.50
C ILE A 728 4.87 -17.95 -2.86
N ASN A 729 5.77 -16.96 -2.87
CA ASN A 729 6.23 -16.34 -4.10
C ASN A 729 7.30 -17.17 -4.86
N ARG A 730 7.67 -18.35 -4.37
CA ARG A 730 8.34 -19.36 -5.19
C ARG A 730 7.42 -20.01 -6.22
N LEU A 731 6.08 -19.87 -6.02
CA LEU A 731 5.06 -20.36 -6.96
C LEU A 731 4.58 -19.28 -7.95
N THR A 732 4.93 -18.01 -7.76
CA THR A 732 4.42 -16.91 -8.60
C THR A 732 5.43 -16.53 -9.67
N ALA A 733 4.97 -16.30 -10.90
CA ALA A 733 5.79 -15.94 -12.03
C ALA A 733 5.79 -14.43 -12.27
N SER A 734 6.95 -13.84 -12.57
CA SER A 734 7.06 -12.42 -12.89
C SER A 734 6.47 -12.06 -14.26
N HIS A 735 6.48 -12.99 -15.22
CA HIS A 735 5.92 -12.78 -16.57
C HIS A 735 4.40 -12.95 -16.62
N HIS A 736 3.80 -13.68 -15.64
CA HIS A 736 2.34 -13.80 -15.51
C HIS A 736 1.76 -12.57 -14.83
N CYS A 737 1.59 -11.50 -15.61
CA CYS A 737 1.27 -10.17 -15.10
C CYS A 737 0.45 -9.35 -16.11
N ASP A 738 -0.11 -8.26 -15.62
CA ASP A 738 -0.84 -7.27 -16.41
C ASP A 738 0.04 -6.66 -17.53
N PRO A 739 -0.42 -6.58 -18.76
CA PRO A 739 0.37 -6.08 -19.88
C PRO A 739 0.70 -4.59 -19.79
N LEU A 740 -0.15 -3.76 -19.19
CA LEU A 740 0.06 -2.32 -19.03
C LEU A 740 0.86 -1.96 -17.78
N ALA A 741 0.42 -2.46 -16.63
CA ALA A 741 0.94 -2.06 -15.33
C ALA A 741 2.01 -3.02 -14.78
N ARG A 742 2.21 -4.19 -15.39
CA ARG A 742 3.09 -5.26 -14.92
C ARG A 742 2.76 -5.75 -13.51
N THR A 743 1.52 -5.57 -13.06
CA THR A 743 1.03 -6.13 -11.80
C THR A 743 0.96 -7.66 -11.92
N PRO A 744 1.66 -8.44 -11.06
CA PRO A 744 1.64 -9.89 -11.15
C PRO A 744 0.27 -10.46 -10.72
N TYR A 745 -0.18 -11.51 -11.38
CA TYR A 745 -1.49 -12.11 -11.15
C TYR A 745 -1.46 -13.11 -9.99
N HIS A 746 -1.14 -12.62 -8.79
CA HIS A 746 -1.08 -13.44 -7.57
C HIS A 746 -2.42 -14.10 -7.21
N LYS A 747 -3.53 -13.60 -7.75
CA LYS A 747 -4.86 -14.20 -7.51
C LYS A 747 -5.32 -15.14 -8.62
N HIS A 748 -4.40 -15.46 -9.54
CA HIS A 748 -4.66 -16.42 -10.60
C HIS A 748 -3.37 -17.15 -10.99
N VAL A 749 -2.86 -18.04 -10.13
CA VAL A 749 -1.64 -18.82 -10.41
C VAL A 749 -2.05 -20.26 -10.73
N PRO A 750 -1.85 -20.75 -11.97
CA PRO A 750 -2.07 -22.17 -12.30
C PRO A 750 -1.15 -23.08 -11.47
N VAL A 751 -1.72 -24.09 -10.81
CA VAL A 751 -0.95 -25.03 -9.97
C VAL A 751 -1.47 -26.46 -10.09
N GLU A 752 -0.60 -27.41 -9.74
CA GLU A 752 -0.92 -28.80 -9.43
C GLU A 752 -0.65 -29.08 -7.96
N VAL A 753 -1.50 -29.90 -7.35
CA VAL A 753 -1.33 -30.36 -5.97
C VAL A 753 -1.41 -31.88 -5.95
N ARG A 754 -0.36 -32.52 -5.43
CA ARG A 754 -0.30 -33.99 -5.30
C ARG A 754 0.14 -34.39 -3.89
N ALA A 755 -0.31 -35.55 -3.44
CA ALA A 755 0.16 -36.11 -2.19
C ALA A 755 1.68 -36.32 -2.23
N LEU A 756 2.36 -36.00 -1.14
CA LEU A 756 3.72 -36.51 -0.93
C LEU A 756 3.60 -37.96 -0.51
N GLU A 757 4.27 -38.85 -1.23
CA GLU A 757 4.39 -40.24 -0.80
C GLU A 757 5.01 -40.25 0.60
N ALA A 758 4.38 -40.98 1.53
CA ALA A 758 5.01 -41.22 2.82
C ALA A 758 6.37 -41.87 2.56
N ALA A 759 7.45 -41.21 3.04
CA ALA A 759 8.76 -41.84 2.97
C ALA A 759 8.63 -43.24 3.53
N SER A 760 8.84 -44.27 2.69
CA SER A 760 8.88 -45.65 3.15
C SER A 760 9.83 -45.69 4.33
N PRO A 761 9.44 -46.22 5.49
CA PRO A 761 10.38 -46.37 6.58
C PRO A 761 11.56 -47.18 6.04
N LEU A 762 12.73 -46.58 6.09
CA LEU A 762 13.98 -47.28 5.74
C LEU A 762 14.01 -48.58 6.55
N SER A 763 13.83 -49.69 5.84
CA SER A 763 13.93 -51.06 6.35
C SER A 763 15.32 -51.38 6.88
#